data_1d66fa2c9afb15be2a5c4fa732d336e4
#
_entry.id   1d66fa2c9afb15be2a5c4fa732d336e4
#
_cell.length_a   1.000
_cell.length_b   1.000
_cell.length_c   1.000
_cell.angle_alpha   90.00
_cell.angle_beta   90.00
_cell.angle_gamma   90.00
#
_symmetry.space_group_name_H-M   'P 1'
#
loop_
_entity.id
_entity.type
_entity.pdbx_description
1 polymer ?
#
loop_
_entity_poly.entity_id
_entity_poly.type
_entity_poly.pdbx_seq_one_letter_code
_entity_poly.pdbx_strand_id
1 'polypeptide(L)'
;MAKKTKQEAQQERLSLAEKRNRQERRNKKSRKEREQEKRRKKQERDRRKQKNIPTTAQQSIPYIRMLQDGICQVTKTFFSKTIQFYDINYQLAQQEDKTAIFDEWCSFLNFFDSSIHFELSFMNLSTDAESFEKSIRIPFKKDSFNPVRAEYSQMLKKQLAQGNNGLTKTKYLTFGIEAESMRQAKPRLNHIENDLLNNFRRLGVIATTMNGKERLHLMHSMFHMGDNDKFFFDWKYLVESGLSVKDFIAPTAFAFKTNRTFQMGSIFGSMSYLAITASDLSDRMLADFLDMESTQIVTMHIQSVDQTAAIKTIKRIITELDRSKIEEQKKAVRSGYDMDIIPSDLATYGKDAKSLLKELQSQNERMFMVTFLVLNTGRTEQELENNVFQASSIAQKHNCNLRRLDFQQESGLMSSLPLAQNLIEIRRGLTTSSTAIFVPFTTQELFQNGGETLYYGLNALSNNLIMVDRKKLKNPNGLILGTPGSGKSFSAKREITNAFLVTDDDIIICDPEAEYAALVHKFNGQVVKISSSSTNYINPMDINLNYSVGKVRLRPWAEKGGRIATNATTFNRELLIVEKDNDGKPFELHTSYEDKENYYRNLRNPWLLILLMFAIFAVVNRSVVFGVLALVSLIPVLVYQTQVMQNKREGKTKEW
;
A
#
# COMPACT_ATOMS: atom_id res chain seq x y z
N MET A 1 27.14 -91.80 36.20
CA MET A 1 26.23 -90.62 36.07
C MET A 1 26.92 -89.39 35.48
N ALA A 2 28.19 -89.10 35.75
CA ALA A 2 28.80 -87.80 35.36
C ALA A 2 29.16 -87.61 33.87
N LYS A 3 29.15 -88.71 33.06
CA LYS A 3 29.36 -88.61 31.58
C LYS A 3 28.13 -88.26 30.76
N LYS A 4 26.92 -88.60 31.26
CA LYS A 4 25.66 -88.29 30.60
C LYS A 4 25.32 -86.81 30.73
N THR A 5 25.57 -86.21 31.84
CA THR A 5 25.32 -84.75 32.10
C THR A 5 26.25 -83.84 31.31
N LYS A 6 27.47 -84.24 30.97
CA LYS A 6 28.36 -83.45 30.10
C LYS A 6 27.95 -83.40 28.62
N GLN A 7 27.39 -84.54 28.11
CA GLN A 7 26.89 -84.60 26.76
C GLN A 7 25.60 -83.82 26.57
N GLU A 8 24.68 -83.87 27.53
CA GLU A 8 23.45 -83.06 27.52
C GLU A 8 23.73 -81.57 27.61
N ALA A 9 24.65 -81.12 28.45
CA ALA A 9 25.09 -79.75 28.53
C ALA A 9 25.80 -79.26 27.26
N GLN A 10 26.49 -80.13 26.54
CA GLN A 10 27.18 -79.85 25.29
C GLN A 10 26.18 -79.73 24.13
N GLN A 11 25.13 -80.58 24.10
CA GLN A 11 24.03 -80.45 23.16
C GLN A 11 23.18 -79.22 23.35
N GLU A 12 22.91 -78.82 24.60
CA GLU A 12 22.17 -77.67 24.94
C GLU A 12 22.93 -76.35 24.54
N ARG A 13 24.24 -76.29 24.73
CA ARG A 13 25.12 -75.21 24.26
C ARG A 13 25.14 -75.11 22.75
N LEU A 14 25.18 -76.23 22.02
CA LEU A 14 25.12 -76.27 20.55
C LEU A 14 23.75 -75.82 20.02
N SER A 15 22.65 -76.18 20.66
CA SER A 15 21.30 -75.76 20.30
C SER A 15 21.07 -74.30 20.54
N LEU A 16 21.63 -73.72 21.63
CA LEU A 16 21.62 -72.25 21.95
C LEU A 16 22.49 -71.43 20.96
N ALA A 17 23.66 -72.03 20.56
CA ALA A 17 24.52 -71.39 19.56
C ALA A 17 23.86 -71.38 18.16
N GLU A 18 23.16 -72.45 17.79
CA GLU A 18 22.38 -72.47 16.54
C GLU A 18 21.21 -71.54 16.53
N LYS A 19 20.47 -71.41 17.65
CA LYS A 19 19.39 -70.44 17.82
C LYS A 19 19.92 -68.99 17.70
N ARG A 20 21.05 -68.66 18.33
CA ARG A 20 21.72 -67.35 18.21
C ARG A 20 22.14 -67.07 16.76
N ASN A 21 22.75 -68.02 16.08
CA ASN A 21 23.15 -67.92 14.67
C ASN A 21 21.96 -67.73 13.73
N ARG A 22 20.83 -68.39 13.96
CA ARG A 22 19.58 -68.19 13.21
C ARG A 22 18.98 -66.82 13.46
N GLN A 23 19.04 -66.29 14.68
CA GLN A 23 18.54 -65.01 15.06
C GLN A 23 19.41 -63.87 14.48
N GLU A 24 20.75 -64.01 14.47
CA GLU A 24 21.68 -63.10 13.80
C GLU A 24 21.52 -63.09 12.29
N ARG A 25 21.30 -64.25 11.66
CA ARG A 25 21.02 -64.35 10.22
C ARG A 25 19.69 -63.71 9.86
N ARG A 26 18.63 -63.85 10.68
CA ARG A 26 17.35 -63.12 10.53
C ARG A 26 17.54 -61.62 10.67
N ASN A 27 18.29 -61.16 11.68
CA ASN A 27 18.57 -59.73 11.89
C ASN A 27 19.41 -59.14 10.76
N LYS A 28 20.42 -59.83 10.26
CA LYS A 28 21.22 -59.43 9.09
C LYS A 28 20.38 -59.37 7.80
N LYS A 29 19.45 -60.29 7.59
CA LYS A 29 18.56 -60.29 6.44
C LYS A 29 17.58 -59.13 6.50
N SER A 30 16.97 -58.87 7.65
CA SER A 30 16.09 -57.74 7.89
C SER A 30 16.80 -56.37 7.77
N ARG A 31 18.05 -56.30 8.16
CA ARG A 31 18.85 -55.07 8.01
C ARG A 31 19.18 -54.79 6.54
N LYS A 32 19.53 -55.80 5.74
CA LYS A 32 19.74 -55.68 4.30
C LYS A 32 18.46 -55.28 3.57
N GLU A 33 17.34 -55.88 3.92
CA GLU A 33 16.03 -55.56 3.34
C GLU A 33 15.63 -54.10 3.66
N ARG A 34 15.86 -53.65 4.88
CA ARG A 34 15.63 -52.22 5.28
C ARG A 34 16.58 -51.26 4.54
N GLU A 35 17.83 -51.64 4.30
CA GLU A 35 18.74 -50.80 3.51
C GLU A 35 18.34 -50.78 2.02
N GLN A 36 17.92 -51.91 1.45
CA GLN A 36 17.41 -51.95 0.07
C GLN A 36 16.14 -51.12 -0.09
N GLU A 37 15.23 -51.19 0.87
CA GLU A 37 14.01 -50.38 0.86
C GLU A 37 14.31 -48.88 1.00
N LYS A 38 15.27 -48.48 1.86
CA LYS A 38 15.76 -47.12 1.97
C LYS A 38 16.38 -46.64 0.65
N ARG A 39 17.21 -47.48 0.01
CA ARG A 39 17.80 -47.12 -1.30
C ARG A 39 16.75 -46.99 -2.39
N ARG A 40 15.75 -47.87 -2.41
CA ARG A 40 14.64 -47.80 -3.35
C ARG A 40 13.77 -46.55 -3.13
N LYS A 41 13.42 -46.25 -1.89
CA LYS A 41 12.69 -45.01 -1.54
C LYS A 41 13.50 -43.74 -1.88
N LYS A 42 14.83 -43.77 -1.67
CA LYS A 42 15.71 -42.67 -2.08
C LYS A 42 15.74 -42.50 -3.60
N GLN A 43 15.89 -43.60 -4.35
CA GLN A 43 15.87 -43.58 -5.82
C GLN A 43 14.51 -43.15 -6.39
N GLU A 44 13.39 -43.60 -5.80
CA GLU A 44 12.06 -43.11 -6.18
C GLU A 44 11.87 -41.62 -5.89
N ARG A 45 12.40 -41.16 -4.76
CA ARG A 45 12.37 -39.73 -4.40
C ARG A 45 13.23 -38.89 -5.35
N ASP A 46 14.41 -39.39 -5.71
CA ASP A 46 15.30 -38.74 -6.66
C ASP A 46 14.72 -38.74 -8.09
N ARG A 47 14.08 -39.85 -8.52
CA ARG A 47 13.32 -39.91 -9.79
C ARG A 47 12.12 -38.97 -9.81
N ARG A 48 11.38 -38.81 -8.68
CA ARG A 48 10.28 -37.87 -8.58
C ARG A 48 10.80 -36.43 -8.63
N LYS A 49 11.94 -36.13 -7.99
CA LYS A 49 12.61 -34.83 -8.08
C LYS A 49 13.06 -34.52 -9.52
N GLN A 50 13.68 -35.49 -10.22
CA GLN A 50 14.09 -35.30 -11.61
C GLN A 50 12.92 -35.11 -12.59
N LYS A 51 11.74 -35.70 -12.35
CA LYS A 51 10.53 -35.46 -13.16
C LYS A 51 9.89 -34.08 -12.92
N ASN A 52 10.21 -33.42 -11.82
CA ASN A 52 9.65 -32.13 -11.44
C ASN A 52 10.65 -30.97 -11.65
N ILE A 53 11.79 -31.18 -12.27
CA ILE A 53 12.72 -30.09 -12.62
C ILE A 53 12.10 -29.34 -13.80
N PRO A 54 11.84 -28.02 -13.67
CA PRO A 54 11.36 -27.21 -14.77
C PRO A 54 12.36 -27.25 -15.94
N THR A 55 11.88 -27.50 -17.14
CA THR A 55 12.71 -27.54 -18.36
C THR A 55 12.57 -26.28 -19.19
N THR A 56 11.55 -25.47 -18.95
CA THR A 56 11.30 -24.21 -19.63
C THR A 56 11.12 -23.07 -18.62
N ALA A 57 11.35 -21.84 -19.08
CA ALA A 57 11.15 -20.65 -18.25
C ALA A 57 9.71 -20.53 -17.72
N GLN A 58 8.72 -20.90 -18.54
CA GLN A 58 7.30 -20.89 -18.14
C GLN A 58 7.00 -21.88 -17.00
N GLN A 59 7.69 -23.03 -17.00
CA GLN A 59 7.51 -24.04 -15.95
C GLN A 59 8.14 -23.63 -14.61
N SER A 60 9.17 -22.78 -14.65
CA SER A 60 9.81 -22.24 -13.43
C SER A 60 8.91 -21.25 -12.69
N ILE A 61 8.02 -20.54 -13.40
CA ILE A 61 7.14 -19.54 -12.81
C ILE A 61 6.05 -20.24 -11.95
N PRO A 62 5.98 -20.00 -10.62
CA PRO A 62 5.26 -20.84 -9.67
C PRO A 62 3.78 -20.47 -9.50
N TYR A 63 3.01 -20.35 -10.57
CA TYR A 63 1.55 -20.25 -10.47
C TYR A 63 0.86 -21.13 -11.52
N ILE A 64 -0.40 -21.47 -11.29
CA ILE A 64 -1.17 -22.35 -12.19
C ILE A 64 -1.87 -21.53 -13.26
N ARG A 65 -2.62 -20.48 -12.87
CA ARG A 65 -3.36 -19.62 -13.80
C ARG A 65 -3.66 -18.25 -13.21
N MET A 66 -3.79 -17.25 -14.10
CA MET A 66 -4.26 -15.91 -13.81
C MET A 66 -5.66 -15.74 -14.37
N LEU A 67 -6.56 -15.10 -13.62
CA LEU A 67 -7.91 -14.77 -14.06
C LEU A 67 -8.04 -13.28 -14.44
N GLN A 68 -9.09 -12.94 -15.17
CA GLN A 68 -9.33 -11.57 -15.64
C GLN A 68 -9.54 -10.59 -14.48
N ASP A 69 -10.19 -11.02 -13.40
CA ASP A 69 -10.48 -10.23 -12.19
C ASP A 69 -9.27 -10.07 -11.24
N GLY A 70 -8.08 -10.46 -11.69
CA GLY A 70 -6.86 -10.32 -10.91
C GLY A 70 -6.60 -11.43 -9.90
N ILE A 71 -7.50 -12.41 -9.74
CA ILE A 71 -7.22 -13.56 -8.89
C ILE A 71 -6.20 -14.48 -9.58
N CYS A 72 -5.12 -14.77 -8.88
CA CYS A 72 -4.11 -15.74 -9.29
C CYS A 72 -4.26 -17.03 -8.49
N GLN A 73 -4.42 -18.15 -9.16
CA GLN A 73 -4.29 -19.46 -8.55
C GLN A 73 -2.80 -19.85 -8.55
N VAL A 74 -2.16 -19.73 -7.40
CA VAL A 74 -0.73 -20.00 -7.24
C VAL A 74 -0.48 -21.50 -7.10
N THR A 75 -1.16 -22.14 -6.16
CA THR A 75 -1.14 -23.59 -6.01
C THR A 75 -2.55 -24.17 -6.17
N LYS A 76 -2.72 -25.47 -5.97
CA LYS A 76 -4.06 -26.09 -6.02
C LYS A 76 -5.01 -25.49 -5.00
N THR A 77 -4.50 -25.06 -3.84
CA THR A 77 -5.27 -24.56 -2.70
C THR A 77 -4.95 -23.13 -2.31
N PHE A 78 -3.99 -22.47 -2.93
CA PHE A 78 -3.59 -21.12 -2.59
C PHE A 78 -3.93 -20.12 -3.70
N PHE A 79 -4.62 -19.04 -3.33
CA PHE A 79 -5.11 -18.00 -4.25
C PHE A 79 -4.71 -16.63 -3.75
N SER A 80 -4.29 -15.74 -4.66
CA SER A 80 -3.83 -14.39 -4.32
C SER A 80 -4.43 -13.30 -5.18
N LYS A 81 -4.48 -12.06 -4.63
CA LYS A 81 -4.78 -10.80 -5.32
C LYS A 81 -3.71 -9.77 -5.01
N THR A 82 -3.60 -8.75 -5.85
CA THR A 82 -2.61 -7.67 -5.69
C THR A 82 -3.30 -6.31 -5.76
N ILE A 83 -2.89 -5.42 -4.87
CA ILE A 83 -3.29 -4.01 -4.79
C ILE A 83 -2.04 -3.17 -5.04
N GLN A 84 -2.12 -2.20 -5.92
CA GLN A 84 -1.12 -1.15 -6.05
C GLN A 84 -1.46 -0.01 -5.10
N PHE A 85 -0.49 0.50 -4.35
CA PHE A 85 -0.70 1.64 -3.47
C PHE A 85 0.37 2.70 -3.66
N TYR A 86 0.04 3.93 -3.26
CA TYR A 86 0.87 5.10 -3.50
C TYR A 86 1.40 5.69 -2.19
N ASP A 87 2.36 6.59 -2.30
CA ASP A 87 2.96 7.26 -1.16
C ASP A 87 2.05 8.32 -0.56
N ILE A 88 2.27 8.55 0.74
CA ILE A 88 1.82 9.73 1.47
C ILE A 88 3.04 10.46 2.02
N ASN A 89 2.86 11.70 2.44
CA ASN A 89 3.92 12.50 3.03
C ASN A 89 4.22 12.03 4.46
N TYR A 90 5.05 11.00 4.60
CA TYR A 90 5.54 10.53 5.90
C TYR A 90 6.88 11.17 6.26
N GLN A 91 7.84 11.19 5.34
CA GLN A 91 9.22 11.62 5.63
C GLN A 91 9.33 13.09 6.05
N LEU A 92 8.50 13.97 5.47
CA LEU A 92 8.49 15.40 5.74
C LEU A 92 7.36 15.82 6.69
N ALA A 93 6.57 14.88 7.21
CA ALA A 93 5.50 15.15 8.16
C ALA A 93 6.06 15.62 9.53
N GLN A 94 5.26 16.34 10.29
CA GLN A 94 5.58 16.71 11.67
C GLN A 94 5.60 15.44 12.55
N GLN A 95 6.27 15.52 13.70
CA GLN A 95 6.47 14.34 14.55
C GLN A 95 5.16 13.71 15.03
N GLU A 96 4.16 14.54 15.32
CA GLU A 96 2.82 14.10 15.74
C GLU A 96 2.11 13.35 14.60
N ASP A 97 2.18 13.86 13.37
CA ASP A 97 1.61 13.21 12.20
C ASP A 97 2.32 11.89 11.88
N LYS A 98 3.68 11.86 12.02
CA LYS A 98 4.46 10.61 11.86
C LYS A 98 4.01 9.55 12.84
N THR A 99 3.82 9.93 14.10
CA THR A 99 3.35 9.01 15.14
C THR A 99 1.95 8.48 14.81
N ALA A 100 1.03 9.37 14.40
CA ALA A 100 -0.32 8.98 14.02
C ALA A 100 -0.34 8.02 12.81
N ILE A 101 0.47 8.29 11.78
CA ILE A 101 0.61 7.41 10.62
C ILE A 101 1.21 6.06 11.03
N PHE A 102 2.20 6.06 11.92
CA PHE A 102 2.84 4.84 12.41
C PHE A 102 1.86 3.97 13.21
N ASP A 103 1.06 4.56 14.09
CA ASP A 103 0.06 3.86 14.90
C ASP A 103 -1.06 3.27 14.00
N GLU A 104 -1.50 4.00 13.00
CA GLU A 104 -2.47 3.50 12.03
C GLU A 104 -1.86 2.40 11.14
N TRP A 105 -0.56 2.49 10.82
CA TRP A 105 0.16 1.43 10.12
C TRP A 105 0.31 0.16 10.98
N CYS A 106 0.57 0.30 12.28
CA CYS A 106 0.52 -0.82 13.21
C CYS A 106 -0.88 -1.48 13.23
N SER A 107 -1.92 -0.67 13.26
CA SER A 107 -3.31 -1.13 13.21
C SER A 107 -3.62 -1.84 11.89
N PHE A 108 -3.09 -1.33 10.77
CA PHE A 108 -3.17 -1.97 9.46
C PHE A 108 -2.52 -3.36 9.44
N LEU A 109 -1.32 -3.52 10.01
CA LEU A 109 -0.65 -4.81 10.10
C LEU A 109 -1.45 -5.78 10.98
N ASN A 110 -2.04 -5.30 12.06
CA ASN A 110 -2.87 -6.10 12.96
C ASN A 110 -4.20 -6.56 12.34
N PHE A 111 -4.59 -6.06 11.17
CA PHE A 111 -5.72 -6.59 10.42
C PHE A 111 -5.49 -8.03 9.95
N PHE A 112 -4.25 -8.38 9.57
CA PHE A 112 -3.93 -9.70 9.02
C PHE A 112 -3.89 -10.77 10.11
N ASP A 113 -4.75 -11.75 10.01
CA ASP A 113 -4.71 -12.96 10.83
C ASP A 113 -3.75 -14.02 10.25
N SER A 114 -3.58 -15.13 10.95
CA SER A 114 -2.67 -16.20 10.53
C SER A 114 -3.11 -16.95 9.26
N SER A 115 -4.35 -16.76 8.79
CA SER A 115 -4.89 -17.39 7.58
C SER A 115 -4.57 -16.59 6.31
N ILE A 116 -4.14 -15.34 6.46
CA ILE A 116 -3.82 -14.44 5.35
C ILE A 116 -2.30 -14.30 5.24
N HIS A 117 -1.75 -14.74 4.12
CA HIS A 117 -0.36 -14.48 3.76
C HIS A 117 -0.31 -13.17 2.98
N PHE A 118 0.60 -12.28 3.32
CA PHE A 118 0.75 -11.07 2.54
C PHE A 118 2.21 -10.73 2.27
N GLU A 119 2.40 -10.00 1.22
CA GLU A 119 3.67 -9.63 0.64
C GLU A 119 3.62 -8.15 0.28
N LEU A 120 4.61 -7.40 0.72
CA LEU A 120 4.86 -6.04 0.27
C LEU A 120 6.00 -6.07 -0.73
N SER A 121 5.75 -5.60 -1.94
CA SER A 121 6.74 -5.53 -3.00
C SER A 121 7.00 -4.07 -3.37
N PHE A 122 8.24 -3.67 -3.31
CA PHE A 122 8.73 -2.34 -3.69
C PHE A 122 9.65 -2.51 -4.87
N MET A 123 9.27 -1.89 -5.98
CA MET A 123 9.97 -2.08 -7.24
C MET A 123 10.52 -0.74 -7.73
N ASN A 124 11.81 -0.73 -7.99
CA ASN A 124 12.50 0.36 -8.64
C ASN A 124 12.90 -0.14 -10.03
N LEU A 125 12.02 0.09 -11.02
CA LEU A 125 12.17 -0.45 -12.36
C LEU A 125 12.43 0.67 -13.36
N SER A 126 13.33 0.41 -14.32
CA SER A 126 13.53 1.31 -15.45
C SER A 126 12.27 1.33 -16.30
N THR A 127 11.71 2.51 -16.49
CA THR A 127 10.58 2.71 -17.40
C THR A 127 11.11 2.76 -18.83
N ASP A 128 10.35 2.20 -19.77
CA ASP A 128 10.64 2.36 -21.19
C ASP A 128 10.68 3.86 -21.53
N ALA A 129 11.87 4.34 -21.92
CA ALA A 129 12.10 5.75 -22.20
C ALA A 129 11.14 6.28 -23.27
N GLU A 130 10.76 5.46 -24.27
CA GLU A 130 9.83 5.85 -25.33
C GLU A 130 8.39 6.01 -24.81
N SER A 131 7.93 5.11 -23.94
CA SER A 131 6.60 5.21 -23.31
C SER A 131 6.53 6.39 -22.36
N PHE A 132 7.60 6.62 -21.61
CA PHE A 132 7.71 7.76 -20.70
C PHE A 132 7.76 9.09 -21.49
N GLU A 133 8.55 9.16 -22.57
CA GLU A 133 8.61 10.32 -23.46
C GLU A 133 7.26 10.65 -24.10
N LYS A 134 6.48 9.61 -24.45
CA LYS A 134 5.10 9.80 -24.93
C LYS A 134 4.18 10.37 -23.87
N SER A 135 4.35 9.98 -22.60
CA SER A 135 3.52 10.46 -21.47
C SER A 135 3.74 11.93 -21.13
N ILE A 136 4.95 12.45 -21.36
CA ILE A 136 5.30 13.87 -21.11
C ILE A 136 5.11 14.77 -22.34
N ARG A 137 4.82 14.19 -23.51
CA ARG A 137 4.62 14.97 -24.73
C ARG A 137 3.27 15.68 -24.70
N ILE A 138 3.30 17.02 -24.85
CA ILE A 138 2.09 17.81 -24.95
C ILE A 138 1.47 17.64 -26.32
N PRO A 139 0.21 17.19 -26.45
CA PRO A 139 -0.45 17.02 -27.75
C PRO A 139 -0.68 18.35 -28.45
N PHE A 140 -0.57 18.37 -29.78
CA PHE A 140 -0.90 19.54 -30.54
C PHE A 140 -2.39 19.78 -30.60
N LYS A 141 -2.79 21.06 -30.51
CA LYS A 141 -4.18 21.53 -30.59
C LYS A 141 -4.38 22.34 -31.85
N LYS A 142 -5.62 22.63 -32.24
CA LYS A 142 -5.97 23.45 -33.42
C LYS A 142 -5.90 24.96 -33.10
N ASP A 143 -4.74 25.41 -32.58
CA ASP A 143 -4.48 26.82 -32.26
C ASP A 143 -3.08 27.25 -32.73
N SER A 144 -2.73 28.52 -32.53
CA SER A 144 -1.45 29.11 -32.93
C SER A 144 -0.28 28.76 -31.97
N PHE A 145 -0.51 28.00 -30.88
CA PHE A 145 0.50 27.79 -29.85
C PHE A 145 1.27 26.47 -29.94
N ASN A 146 1.10 25.74 -31.06
CA ASN A 146 1.84 24.48 -31.28
C ASN A 146 3.39 24.64 -31.29
N PRO A 147 3.98 25.74 -31.77
CA PRO A 147 5.43 25.96 -31.62
C PRO A 147 5.87 25.99 -30.15
N VAL A 148 5.07 26.65 -29.28
CA VAL A 148 5.36 26.73 -27.85
C VAL A 148 5.20 25.35 -27.20
N ARG A 149 4.19 24.55 -27.58
CA ARG A 149 4.03 23.14 -27.12
C ARG A 149 5.22 22.27 -27.53
N ALA A 150 5.74 22.44 -28.73
CA ALA A 150 6.92 21.71 -29.21
C ALA A 150 8.17 22.06 -28.38
N GLU A 151 8.41 23.37 -28.15
CA GLU A 151 9.54 23.86 -27.36
C GLU A 151 9.44 23.38 -25.91
N TYR A 152 8.25 23.43 -25.31
CA TYR A 152 8.00 22.96 -23.95
C TYR A 152 8.20 21.45 -23.83
N SER A 153 7.72 20.68 -24.79
CA SER A 153 7.97 19.22 -24.84
C SER A 153 9.46 18.90 -24.96
N GLN A 154 10.23 19.69 -25.74
CA GLN A 154 11.67 19.53 -25.83
C GLN A 154 12.39 19.87 -24.51
N MET A 155 11.91 20.88 -23.80
CA MET A 155 12.41 21.20 -22.43
C MET A 155 12.16 20.07 -21.48
N LEU A 156 10.95 19.47 -21.47
CA LEU A 156 10.64 18.31 -20.64
C LEU A 156 11.53 17.10 -20.96
N LYS A 157 11.83 16.84 -22.23
CA LYS A 157 12.80 15.80 -22.66
C LYS A 157 14.19 16.04 -22.11
N LYS A 158 14.66 17.30 -22.12
CA LYS A 158 15.97 17.64 -21.55
C LYS A 158 15.99 17.44 -20.02
N GLN A 159 14.91 17.80 -19.33
CA GLN A 159 14.79 17.58 -17.89
C GLN A 159 14.76 16.09 -17.56
N LEU A 160 14.08 15.28 -18.37
CA LEU A 160 14.07 13.84 -18.22
C LEU A 160 15.48 13.23 -18.35
N ALA A 161 16.26 13.72 -19.33
CA ALA A 161 17.64 13.27 -19.54
C ALA A 161 18.59 13.68 -18.40
N GLN A 162 18.26 14.71 -17.64
CA GLN A 162 19.00 15.16 -16.44
C GLN A 162 18.54 14.46 -15.16
N GLY A 163 17.32 13.89 -15.16
CA GLY A 163 16.77 13.16 -14.03
C GLY A 163 17.38 11.75 -13.89
N ASN A 164 17.04 11.09 -12.80
CA ASN A 164 17.50 9.72 -12.49
C ASN A 164 16.94 8.71 -13.48
N ASN A 165 17.56 8.55 -14.61
CA ASN A 165 17.49 7.42 -15.57
C ASN A 165 16.11 6.78 -15.83
N GLY A 166 15.00 7.49 -15.53
CA GLY A 166 13.64 6.97 -15.74
C GLY A 166 13.26 5.81 -14.84
N LEU A 167 13.86 5.71 -13.65
CA LEU A 167 13.44 4.72 -12.66
C LEU A 167 12.11 5.11 -12.04
N THR A 168 11.11 4.26 -12.16
CA THR A 168 9.80 4.43 -11.54
C THR A 168 9.70 3.54 -10.30
N LYS A 169 9.41 4.18 -9.16
CA LYS A 169 9.17 3.48 -7.90
C LYS A 169 7.70 3.10 -7.81
N THR A 170 7.41 1.82 -7.70
CA THR A 170 6.05 1.30 -7.55
C THR A 170 5.94 0.38 -6.35
N LYS A 171 4.75 0.33 -5.74
CA LYS A 171 4.50 -0.39 -4.50
C LYS A 171 3.25 -1.24 -4.62
N TYR A 172 3.38 -2.47 -4.18
CA TYR A 172 2.30 -3.45 -4.26
C TYR A 172 2.13 -4.18 -2.95
N LEU A 173 0.88 -4.45 -2.60
CA LEU A 173 0.50 -5.36 -1.56
C LEU A 173 -0.19 -6.55 -2.21
N THR A 174 0.43 -7.72 -2.12
CA THR A 174 -0.17 -8.98 -2.57
C THR A 174 -0.59 -9.79 -1.35
N PHE A 175 -1.83 -10.23 -1.33
CA PHE A 175 -2.35 -11.07 -0.26
C PHE A 175 -2.94 -12.35 -0.82
N GLY A 176 -2.87 -13.41 -0.04
CA GLY A 176 -3.32 -14.73 -0.45
C GLY A 176 -3.89 -15.53 0.71
N ILE A 177 -4.77 -16.44 0.38
CA ILE A 177 -5.45 -17.33 1.32
C ILE A 177 -5.45 -18.78 0.80
N GLU A 178 -5.52 -19.71 1.74
CA GLU A 178 -5.80 -21.10 1.42
C GLU A 178 -7.31 -21.34 1.31
N ALA A 179 -7.71 -22.05 0.25
CA ALA A 179 -9.08 -22.49 0.04
C ALA A 179 -9.09 -23.77 -0.82
N GLU A 180 -10.06 -24.62 -0.60
CA GLU A 180 -10.20 -25.88 -1.36
C GLU A 180 -10.59 -25.65 -2.83
N SER A 181 -11.28 -24.56 -3.11
CA SER A 181 -11.77 -24.23 -4.45
C SER A 181 -11.81 -22.74 -4.71
N MET A 182 -11.77 -22.35 -6.00
CA MET A 182 -11.96 -20.97 -6.46
C MET A 182 -13.31 -20.39 -6.01
N ARG A 183 -14.36 -21.21 -5.93
CA ARG A 183 -15.70 -20.76 -5.51
C ARG A 183 -15.69 -20.28 -4.06
N GLN A 184 -14.89 -20.86 -3.19
CA GLN A 184 -14.69 -20.45 -1.80
C GLN A 184 -13.70 -19.28 -1.69
N ALA A 185 -12.61 -19.32 -2.49
CA ALA A 185 -11.57 -18.30 -2.45
C ALA A 185 -12.06 -16.90 -2.87
N LYS A 186 -12.81 -16.81 -3.98
CA LYS A 186 -13.20 -15.52 -4.59
C LYS A 186 -13.97 -14.59 -3.65
N PRO A 187 -15.04 -15.02 -2.97
CA PRO A 187 -15.76 -14.13 -2.04
C PRO A 187 -14.87 -13.66 -0.87
N ARG A 188 -14.04 -14.54 -0.32
CA ARG A 188 -13.12 -14.20 0.78
C ARG A 188 -12.06 -13.19 0.34
N LEU A 189 -11.44 -13.40 -0.83
CA LEU A 189 -10.47 -12.47 -1.39
C LEU A 189 -11.08 -11.10 -1.66
N ASN A 190 -12.30 -11.04 -2.20
CA ASN A 190 -12.98 -9.78 -2.44
C ASN A 190 -13.35 -9.04 -1.13
N HIS A 191 -13.71 -9.77 -0.09
CA HIS A 191 -13.95 -9.17 1.23
C HIS A 191 -12.68 -8.57 1.80
N ILE A 192 -11.59 -9.33 1.84
CA ILE A 192 -10.28 -8.87 2.30
C ILE A 192 -9.80 -7.67 1.48
N GLU A 193 -9.97 -7.68 0.16
CA GLU A 193 -9.64 -6.56 -0.73
C GLU A 193 -10.34 -5.27 -0.33
N ASN A 194 -11.66 -5.34 -0.10
CA ASN A 194 -12.46 -4.17 0.32
C ASN A 194 -12.01 -3.64 1.68
N ASP A 195 -11.71 -4.52 2.63
CA ASP A 195 -11.23 -4.14 3.95
C ASP A 195 -9.84 -3.48 3.86
N LEU A 196 -8.94 -4.01 3.04
CA LEU A 196 -7.62 -3.42 2.79
C LEU A 196 -7.72 -2.04 2.14
N LEU A 197 -8.59 -1.86 1.15
CA LEU A 197 -8.83 -0.54 0.53
C LEU A 197 -9.38 0.47 1.54
N ASN A 198 -10.26 0.04 2.45
CA ASN A 198 -10.76 0.90 3.51
C ASN A 198 -9.67 1.27 4.52
N ASN A 199 -8.80 0.32 4.88
CA ASN A 199 -7.66 0.58 5.76
C ASN A 199 -6.65 1.54 5.11
N PHE A 200 -6.35 1.39 3.81
CA PHE A 200 -5.54 2.36 3.07
C PHE A 200 -6.18 3.77 3.05
N ARG A 201 -7.50 3.86 2.90
CA ARG A 201 -8.20 5.17 2.99
C ARG A 201 -8.06 5.83 4.35
N ARG A 202 -8.07 5.07 5.45
CA ARG A 202 -7.85 5.59 6.80
C ARG A 202 -6.46 6.19 6.94
N LEU A 203 -5.45 5.52 6.40
CA LEU A 203 -4.09 6.02 6.30
C LEU A 203 -3.95 7.24 5.36
N GLY A 204 -4.99 7.59 4.59
CA GLY A 204 -4.91 8.61 3.56
C GLY A 204 -4.18 8.19 2.29
N VAL A 205 -3.91 6.88 2.14
CA VAL A 205 -3.20 6.28 1.01
C VAL A 205 -4.16 5.97 -0.12
N ILE A 206 -3.81 6.37 -1.33
CA ILE A 206 -4.51 5.96 -2.54
C ILE A 206 -4.07 4.54 -2.88
N ALA A 207 -5.04 3.65 -3.07
CA ALA A 207 -4.78 2.26 -3.43
C ALA A 207 -5.79 1.79 -4.48
N THR A 208 -5.32 1.01 -5.46
CA THR A 208 -6.10 0.50 -6.58
C THR A 208 -5.92 -1.00 -6.72
N THR A 209 -7.00 -1.70 -7.01
CA THR A 209 -6.94 -3.15 -7.27
C THR A 209 -6.37 -3.41 -8.65
N MET A 210 -5.60 -4.48 -8.78
CA MET A 210 -5.03 -4.87 -10.07
C MET A 210 -5.84 -6.00 -10.71
N ASN A 211 -6.21 -5.81 -11.97
CA ASN A 211 -6.81 -6.86 -12.79
C ASN A 211 -5.75 -7.85 -13.31
N GLY A 212 -6.18 -8.92 -13.96
CA GLY A 212 -5.27 -9.97 -14.42
C GLY A 212 -4.26 -9.49 -15.46
N LYS A 213 -4.64 -8.58 -16.36
CA LYS A 213 -3.75 -8.00 -17.37
C LYS A 213 -2.68 -7.11 -16.72
N GLU A 214 -3.07 -6.30 -15.74
CA GLU A 214 -2.13 -5.44 -14.99
C GLU A 214 -1.14 -6.27 -14.18
N ARG A 215 -1.58 -7.35 -13.53
CA ARG A 215 -0.67 -8.28 -12.84
C ARG A 215 0.29 -9.00 -13.78
N LEU A 216 -0.17 -9.40 -14.97
CA LEU A 216 0.69 -9.98 -15.99
C LEU A 216 1.70 -8.96 -16.51
N HIS A 217 1.27 -7.71 -16.73
CA HIS A 217 2.18 -6.63 -17.13
C HIS A 217 3.26 -6.38 -16.07
N LEU A 218 2.87 -6.39 -14.78
CA LEU A 218 3.82 -6.25 -13.68
C LEU A 218 4.86 -7.38 -13.68
N MET A 219 4.44 -8.63 -13.82
CA MET A 219 5.36 -9.78 -13.89
C MET A 219 6.24 -9.72 -15.14
N HIS A 220 5.69 -9.30 -16.27
CA HIS A 220 6.47 -9.08 -17.49
C HIS A 220 7.57 -8.04 -17.25
N SER A 221 7.26 -6.90 -16.64
CA SER A 221 8.24 -5.86 -16.31
C SER A 221 9.35 -6.35 -15.38
N MET A 222 9.03 -7.29 -14.45
CA MET A 222 10.02 -7.92 -13.60
C MET A 222 10.96 -8.87 -14.35
N PHE A 223 10.46 -9.57 -15.37
CA PHE A 223 11.26 -10.54 -16.13
C PHE A 223 11.99 -9.93 -17.32
N HIS A 224 11.58 -8.76 -17.82
CA HIS A 224 12.16 -8.06 -18.96
C HIS A 224 12.80 -6.72 -18.54
N MET A 225 13.44 -6.69 -17.37
CA MET A 225 14.17 -5.52 -16.89
C MET A 225 15.29 -5.16 -17.88
N GLY A 226 15.23 -3.96 -18.45
CA GLY A 226 16.24 -3.45 -19.39
C GLY A 226 16.12 -3.96 -20.82
N ASP A 227 15.14 -4.78 -21.14
CA ASP A 227 14.79 -5.10 -22.53
C ASP A 227 13.70 -4.12 -23.01
N ASN A 228 13.77 -3.73 -24.29
CA ASN A 228 12.75 -2.87 -24.93
C ASN A 228 11.51 -3.67 -25.35
N ASP A 229 11.31 -4.87 -24.80
CA ASP A 229 10.19 -5.72 -25.13
C ASP A 229 8.88 -5.13 -24.60
N LYS A 230 8.00 -4.77 -25.54
CA LYS A 230 6.68 -4.23 -25.19
C LYS A 230 5.75 -5.34 -24.79
N PHE A 231 5.13 -5.19 -23.60
CA PHE A 231 4.10 -6.11 -23.16
C PHE A 231 2.89 -6.07 -24.08
N PHE A 232 2.63 -7.18 -24.76
CA PHE A 232 1.42 -7.39 -25.54
C PHE A 232 0.63 -8.55 -24.96
N PHE A 233 -0.61 -8.31 -24.54
CA PHE A 233 -1.49 -9.34 -24.03
C PHE A 233 -2.96 -8.98 -24.29
N ASP A 234 -3.70 -9.92 -24.86
CA ASP A 234 -5.15 -9.87 -25.01
C ASP A 234 -5.76 -11.22 -24.65
N TRP A 235 -6.83 -11.21 -23.83
CA TRP A 235 -7.55 -12.40 -23.46
C TRP A 235 -8.18 -13.15 -24.63
N LYS A 236 -8.62 -12.44 -25.68
CA LYS A 236 -9.16 -13.05 -26.91
C LYS A 236 -8.08 -13.80 -27.65
N TYR A 237 -6.95 -13.15 -27.84
CA TYR A 237 -5.79 -13.75 -28.51
C TYR A 237 -5.27 -14.99 -27.76
N LEU A 238 -5.30 -14.99 -26.43
CA LEU A 238 -4.92 -16.14 -25.64
C LEU A 238 -5.77 -17.39 -25.95
N VAL A 239 -7.08 -17.21 -26.11
CA VAL A 239 -8.01 -18.31 -26.41
C VAL A 239 -7.80 -18.82 -27.82
N GLU A 240 -7.56 -17.94 -28.78
CA GLU A 240 -7.37 -18.29 -30.20
C GLU A 240 -6.01 -18.93 -30.48
N SER A 241 -4.94 -18.49 -29.80
CA SER A 241 -3.58 -18.94 -30.01
C SER A 241 -3.24 -20.28 -29.35
N GLY A 242 -4.02 -20.70 -28.32
CA GLY A 242 -3.71 -21.88 -27.51
C GLY A 242 -2.46 -21.72 -26.63
N LEU A 243 -1.89 -20.50 -26.54
CA LEU A 243 -0.78 -20.18 -25.66
C LEU A 243 -1.24 -20.15 -24.18
N SER A 244 -0.30 -20.25 -23.25
CA SER A 244 -0.55 -20.02 -21.85
C SER A 244 -0.26 -18.56 -21.48
N VAL A 245 -0.89 -18.05 -20.42
CA VAL A 245 -0.59 -16.70 -19.91
C VAL A 245 0.89 -16.51 -19.56
N LYS A 246 1.61 -17.60 -19.27
CA LYS A 246 3.05 -17.55 -18.95
C LYS A 246 3.93 -17.29 -20.17
N ASP A 247 3.45 -17.62 -21.37
CA ASP A 247 4.20 -17.38 -22.60
C ASP A 247 4.33 -15.88 -22.91
N PHE A 248 3.43 -15.04 -22.38
CA PHE A 248 3.45 -13.59 -22.53
C PHE A 248 4.31 -12.85 -21.51
N ILE A 249 4.76 -13.54 -20.45
CA ILE A 249 5.51 -12.90 -19.37
C ILE A 249 6.89 -13.53 -19.15
N ALA A 250 7.10 -14.78 -19.58
CA ALA A 250 8.35 -15.49 -19.34
C ALA A 250 9.51 -14.86 -20.14
N PRO A 251 10.68 -14.70 -19.52
CA PRO A 251 11.87 -14.25 -20.24
C PRO A 251 12.35 -15.35 -21.19
N THR A 252 13.23 -14.99 -22.10
CA THR A 252 13.83 -15.93 -23.07
C THR A 252 14.47 -17.14 -22.38
N ALA A 253 15.18 -16.90 -21.27
CA ALA A 253 15.79 -17.96 -20.47
C ALA A 253 16.07 -17.49 -19.04
N PHE A 254 16.04 -18.46 -18.10
CA PHE A 254 16.68 -18.34 -16.79
C PHE A 254 17.96 -19.18 -16.78
N ALA A 255 19.06 -18.64 -16.33
CA ALA A 255 20.32 -19.35 -16.20
C ALA A 255 20.91 -19.20 -14.80
N PHE A 256 20.77 -20.23 -13.95
CA PHE A 256 21.32 -20.32 -12.61
C PHE A 256 22.66 -21.09 -12.64
N LYS A 257 23.69 -20.48 -13.29
CA LYS A 257 24.99 -21.11 -13.49
C LYS A 257 25.88 -21.09 -12.24
N THR A 258 25.72 -20.05 -11.41
CA THR A 258 26.48 -19.90 -10.17
C THR A 258 25.59 -20.11 -8.96
N ASN A 259 26.20 -20.27 -7.78
CA ASN A 259 25.46 -20.38 -6.53
C ASN A 259 24.91 -19.05 -6.00
N ARG A 260 25.40 -17.90 -6.50
CA ARG A 260 25.16 -16.55 -5.95
C ARG A 260 24.52 -15.58 -6.91
N THR A 261 24.54 -15.90 -8.19
CA THR A 261 24.00 -15.02 -9.26
C THR A 261 23.24 -15.86 -10.27
N PHE A 262 22.36 -15.21 -10.99
CA PHE A 262 21.65 -15.78 -12.13
C PHE A 262 21.61 -14.79 -13.29
N GLN A 263 21.26 -15.27 -14.46
CA GLN A 263 21.02 -14.47 -15.63
C GLN A 263 19.56 -14.65 -16.06
N MET A 264 18.90 -13.56 -16.40
CA MET A 264 17.52 -13.52 -16.89
C MET A 264 17.50 -12.66 -18.15
N GLY A 265 17.29 -13.29 -19.31
CA GLY A 265 17.48 -12.63 -20.60
C GLY A 265 18.88 -12.03 -20.71
N SER A 266 18.96 -10.71 -20.89
CA SER A 266 20.22 -9.95 -21.02
C SER A 266 20.80 -9.47 -19.69
N ILE A 267 20.06 -9.63 -18.55
CA ILE A 267 20.40 -9.04 -17.26
C ILE A 267 20.94 -10.08 -16.29
N PHE A 268 21.95 -9.67 -15.51
CA PHE A 268 22.45 -10.40 -14.36
C PHE A 268 21.67 -10.02 -13.10
N GLY A 269 21.36 -10.99 -12.26
CA GLY A 269 20.63 -10.79 -11.01
C GLY A 269 21.26 -11.53 -9.84
N SER A 270 21.05 -11.01 -8.63
CA SER A 270 21.42 -11.66 -7.38
C SER A 270 20.35 -11.44 -6.33
N MET A 271 19.85 -12.54 -5.78
CA MET A 271 18.92 -12.53 -4.65
C MET A 271 19.69 -12.56 -3.34
N SER A 272 19.31 -11.65 -2.46
CA SER A 272 19.84 -11.55 -1.09
C SER A 272 18.69 -11.49 -0.08
N TYR A 273 18.96 -11.86 1.17
CA TYR A 273 18.03 -11.65 2.28
C TYR A 273 18.66 -10.75 3.33
N LEU A 274 17.84 -9.96 4.00
CA LEU A 274 18.26 -9.10 5.10
C LEU A 274 18.25 -9.90 6.41
N ALA A 275 19.43 -10.13 6.98
CA ALA A 275 19.59 -10.66 8.31
C ALA A 275 19.52 -9.49 9.31
N ILE A 276 18.40 -9.36 10.00
CA ILE A 276 18.16 -8.32 10.99
C ILE A 276 18.86 -8.74 12.28
N THR A 277 19.97 -8.06 12.61
CA THR A 277 20.77 -8.31 13.81
C THR A 277 20.62 -7.19 14.84
N ALA A 278 20.15 -6.02 14.40
CA ALA A 278 19.92 -4.87 15.26
C ALA A 278 18.80 -5.12 16.27
N SER A 279 18.93 -4.59 17.47
CA SER A 279 17.87 -4.49 18.48
C SER A 279 16.89 -3.37 18.11
N ASP A 280 17.43 -2.26 17.61
CA ASP A 280 16.69 -1.08 17.19
C ASP A 280 16.86 -0.86 15.69
N LEU A 281 15.73 -0.76 14.99
CA LEU A 281 15.68 -0.51 13.55
C LEU A 281 15.32 0.96 13.30
N SER A 282 15.75 1.50 12.18
CA SER A 282 15.36 2.84 11.72
C SER A 282 14.26 2.75 10.67
N ASP A 283 13.28 3.64 10.77
CA ASP A 283 12.21 3.81 9.78
C ASP A 283 12.71 4.27 8.40
N ARG A 284 13.98 4.71 8.32
CA ARG A 284 14.63 5.09 7.05
C ARG A 284 15.24 3.93 6.29
N MET A 285 15.37 2.75 6.89
CA MET A 285 16.08 1.64 6.24
C MET A 285 15.48 1.26 4.89
N LEU A 286 14.15 1.12 4.82
CA LEU A 286 13.47 0.80 3.56
C LEU A 286 13.63 1.94 2.54
N ALA A 287 13.56 3.20 2.98
CA ALA A 287 13.77 4.36 2.12
C ALA A 287 15.19 4.37 1.52
N ASP A 288 16.21 4.16 2.35
CA ASP A 288 17.61 4.12 1.89
C ASP A 288 17.84 3.02 0.83
N PHE A 289 17.18 1.84 0.95
CA PHE A 289 17.23 0.83 -0.11
C PHE A 289 16.57 1.31 -1.40
N LEU A 290 15.39 1.92 -1.30
CA LEU A 290 14.62 2.36 -2.47
C LEU A 290 15.19 3.63 -3.13
N ASP A 291 16.06 4.35 -2.45
CA ASP A 291 16.75 5.52 -2.99
C ASP A 291 18.02 5.17 -3.79
N MET A 292 18.36 3.88 -3.88
CA MET A 292 19.42 3.44 -4.79
C MET A 292 19.09 3.74 -6.25
N GLU A 293 20.08 4.25 -7.00
CA GLU A 293 19.96 4.57 -8.42
C GLU A 293 20.14 3.33 -9.32
N SER A 294 19.57 2.21 -8.92
CA SER A 294 19.67 0.94 -9.65
C SER A 294 18.31 0.25 -9.73
N THR A 295 18.15 -0.57 -10.75
CA THR A 295 16.97 -1.44 -10.87
C THR A 295 17.03 -2.51 -9.79
N GLN A 296 16.06 -2.50 -8.89
CA GLN A 296 15.97 -3.43 -7.77
C GLN A 296 14.53 -3.73 -7.37
N ILE A 297 14.35 -4.84 -6.69
CA ILE A 297 13.09 -5.21 -6.07
C ILE A 297 13.35 -5.58 -4.62
N VAL A 298 12.62 -4.95 -3.71
CA VAL A 298 12.59 -5.29 -2.30
C VAL A 298 11.26 -5.96 -2.02
N THR A 299 11.29 -7.17 -1.46
CA THR A 299 10.09 -7.96 -1.16
C THR A 299 10.09 -8.35 0.31
N MET A 300 8.99 -8.05 0.99
CA MET A 300 8.77 -8.45 2.37
C MET A 300 7.60 -9.41 2.43
N HIS A 301 7.87 -10.68 2.75
CA HIS A 301 6.82 -11.62 3.11
C HIS A 301 6.54 -11.52 4.59
N ILE A 302 5.29 -11.32 4.94
CA ILE A 302 4.84 -11.13 6.32
C ILE A 302 3.70 -12.10 6.58
N GLN A 303 3.86 -12.91 7.61
CA GLN A 303 2.83 -13.87 8.04
C GLN A 303 2.55 -13.68 9.53
N SER A 304 1.30 -13.37 9.87
CA SER A 304 0.87 -13.31 11.27
C SER A 304 0.93 -14.69 11.91
N VAL A 305 1.40 -14.74 13.14
CA VAL A 305 1.38 -15.96 13.97
C VAL A 305 0.13 -15.94 14.84
N ASP A 306 -0.53 -17.08 15.00
CA ASP A 306 -1.63 -17.18 15.94
C ASP A 306 -1.21 -16.75 17.35
N GLN A 307 -1.98 -15.82 17.95
CA GLN A 307 -1.62 -15.18 19.22
C GLN A 307 -1.43 -16.19 20.34
N THR A 308 -2.29 -17.21 20.40
CA THR A 308 -2.22 -18.26 21.39
C THR A 308 -0.97 -19.10 21.22
N ALA A 309 -0.63 -19.45 19.99
CA ALA A 309 0.57 -20.21 19.65
C ALA A 309 1.84 -19.39 19.92
N ALA A 310 1.85 -18.08 19.62
CA ALA A 310 2.96 -17.17 19.91
C ALA A 310 3.23 -17.10 21.42
N ILE A 311 2.21 -16.80 22.22
CA ILE A 311 2.32 -16.72 23.69
C ILE A 311 2.80 -18.06 24.27
N LYS A 312 2.27 -19.19 23.79
CA LYS A 312 2.70 -20.52 24.24
C LYS A 312 4.18 -20.77 23.93
N THR A 313 4.62 -20.38 22.76
CA THR A 313 6.02 -20.54 22.32
C THR A 313 6.95 -19.70 23.17
N ILE A 314 6.63 -18.42 23.41
CA ILE A 314 7.44 -17.53 24.25
C ILE A 314 7.49 -18.03 25.70
N LYS A 315 6.36 -18.48 26.28
CA LYS A 315 6.35 -19.09 27.61
C LYS A 315 7.27 -20.30 27.70
N ARG A 316 7.31 -21.15 26.65
CA ARG A 316 8.22 -22.29 26.61
C ARG A 316 9.69 -21.82 26.58
N ILE A 317 10.03 -20.83 25.75
CA ILE A 317 11.36 -20.25 25.68
C ILE A 317 11.78 -19.67 27.04
N ILE A 318 10.91 -18.93 27.73
CA ILE A 318 11.18 -18.41 29.08
C ILE A 318 11.49 -19.56 30.06
N THR A 319 10.68 -20.62 30.01
CA THR A 319 10.89 -21.81 30.88
C THR A 319 12.24 -22.48 30.59
N GLU A 320 12.63 -22.60 29.32
CA GLU A 320 13.92 -23.17 28.92
C GLU A 320 15.09 -22.26 29.38
N LEU A 321 14.97 -20.93 29.23
CA LEU A 321 15.95 -19.96 29.69
C LEU A 321 16.08 -19.96 31.23
N ASP A 322 14.96 -19.98 31.96
CA ASP A 322 14.96 -20.07 33.43
C ASP A 322 15.61 -21.40 33.90
N ARG A 323 15.38 -22.52 33.20
CA ARG A 323 16.05 -23.79 33.45
C ARG A 323 17.54 -23.71 33.22
N SER A 324 17.97 -23.16 32.07
CA SER A 324 19.39 -22.94 31.75
C SER A 324 20.07 -22.03 32.78
N LYS A 325 19.38 -20.98 33.24
CA LYS A 325 19.86 -20.13 34.34
C LYS A 325 20.13 -20.91 35.62
N ILE A 326 19.18 -21.76 36.02
CA ILE A 326 19.35 -22.63 37.21
C ILE A 326 20.51 -23.62 37.02
N GLU A 327 20.71 -24.16 35.84
CA GLU A 327 21.85 -25.06 35.54
C GLU A 327 23.19 -24.36 35.64
N GLU A 328 23.32 -23.13 35.10
CA GLU A 328 24.54 -22.34 35.21
C GLU A 328 24.78 -21.89 36.65
N GLN A 329 23.76 -21.53 37.42
CA GLN A 329 23.90 -21.24 38.86
C GLN A 329 24.42 -22.47 39.62
N LYS A 330 23.88 -23.67 39.35
CA LYS A 330 24.38 -24.91 39.96
C LYS A 330 25.81 -25.21 39.59
N LYS A 331 26.24 -24.92 38.36
CA LYS A 331 27.64 -25.07 37.92
C LYS A 331 28.56 -24.06 38.66
N ALA A 332 28.14 -22.80 38.75
CA ALA A 332 28.90 -21.77 39.50
C ALA A 332 29.13 -22.19 40.95
N VAL A 333 28.10 -22.60 41.66
CA VAL A 333 28.21 -23.10 43.05
C VAL A 333 29.17 -24.30 43.15
N ARG A 334 29.07 -25.28 42.24
CA ARG A 334 29.97 -26.45 42.21
C ARG A 334 31.44 -26.08 41.96
N SER A 335 31.67 -24.98 41.25
CA SER A 335 32.98 -24.45 40.94
C SER A 335 33.47 -23.44 41.97
N GLY A 336 32.76 -23.22 43.09
CA GLY A 336 33.13 -22.31 44.17
C GLY A 336 32.92 -20.82 43.85
N TYR A 337 32.13 -20.50 42.81
CA TYR A 337 31.78 -19.13 42.46
C TYR A 337 30.39 -18.76 43.05
N ASP A 338 30.12 -17.44 43.14
CA ASP A 338 28.88 -16.91 43.62
C ASP A 338 27.70 -17.29 42.68
N MET A 339 26.52 -17.56 43.25
CA MET A 339 25.30 -17.88 42.50
C MET A 339 24.84 -16.74 41.59
N ASP A 340 25.25 -15.51 41.85
CA ASP A 340 24.88 -14.35 41.05
C ASP A 340 25.72 -14.20 39.77
N ILE A 341 26.76 -15.00 39.58
CA ILE A 341 27.55 -15.04 38.34
C ILE A 341 26.81 -15.86 37.28
N ILE A 342 25.95 -15.17 36.51
CA ILE A 342 25.24 -15.70 35.39
C ILE A 342 25.82 -15.12 34.11
N PRO A 343 26.01 -15.90 33.03
CA PRO A 343 26.36 -15.34 31.72
C PRO A 343 25.43 -14.18 31.35
N SER A 344 26.00 -13.02 31.01
CA SER A 344 25.28 -11.79 30.71
C SER A 344 24.21 -12.00 29.64
N ASP A 345 24.51 -12.81 28.65
CA ASP A 345 23.62 -13.12 27.53
C ASP A 345 22.34 -13.85 28.00
N LEU A 346 22.48 -14.81 28.92
CA LEU A 346 21.36 -15.57 29.45
C LEU A 346 20.44 -14.68 30.31
N ALA A 347 21.01 -13.75 31.05
CA ALA A 347 20.24 -12.78 31.85
C ALA A 347 19.46 -11.82 30.94
N THR A 348 20.12 -11.31 29.89
CA THR A 348 19.52 -10.40 28.91
C THR A 348 18.40 -11.09 28.15
N TYR A 349 18.64 -12.26 27.54
CA TYR A 349 17.60 -13.02 26.83
C TYR A 349 16.39 -13.37 27.69
N GLY A 350 16.63 -13.69 28.97
CA GLY A 350 15.54 -13.96 29.91
C GLY A 350 14.67 -12.73 30.19
N LYS A 351 15.30 -11.54 30.31
CA LYS A 351 14.60 -10.27 30.47
C LYS A 351 13.82 -9.90 29.22
N ASP A 352 14.44 -9.98 28.05
CA ASP A 352 13.84 -9.65 26.75
C ASP A 352 12.66 -10.56 26.44
N ALA A 353 12.77 -11.86 26.68
CA ALA A 353 11.66 -12.81 26.48
C ALA A 353 10.47 -12.52 27.43
N LYS A 354 10.71 -12.06 28.66
CA LYS A 354 9.67 -11.66 29.60
C LYS A 354 9.00 -10.33 29.20
N SER A 355 9.79 -9.35 28.69
CA SER A 355 9.28 -8.10 28.12
C SER A 355 8.39 -8.38 26.92
N LEU A 356 8.89 -9.17 25.97
CA LEU A 356 8.12 -9.60 24.78
C LEU A 356 6.80 -10.29 25.16
N LEU A 357 6.82 -11.17 26.19
CA LEU A 357 5.57 -11.80 26.66
C LEU A 357 4.58 -10.77 27.20
N LYS A 358 5.07 -9.78 27.95
CA LYS A 358 4.24 -8.70 28.49
C LYS A 358 3.64 -7.85 27.38
N GLU A 359 4.43 -7.49 26.37
CA GLU A 359 3.97 -6.73 25.19
C GLU A 359 2.87 -7.48 24.45
N LEU A 360 3.07 -8.77 24.16
CA LEU A 360 2.07 -9.62 23.50
C LEU A 360 0.78 -9.82 24.32
N GLN A 361 0.83 -9.67 25.63
CA GLN A 361 -0.34 -9.86 26.52
C GLN A 361 -1.06 -8.56 26.87
N SER A 362 -0.34 -7.43 26.96
CA SER A 362 -0.86 -6.17 27.51
C SER A 362 -1.00 -5.04 26.47
N GLN A 363 -0.27 -5.12 25.38
CA GLN A 363 -0.30 -4.16 24.28
C GLN A 363 -0.94 -4.84 23.07
N ASN A 364 -1.56 -4.09 22.18
CA ASN A 364 -2.17 -4.63 20.96
C ASN A 364 -1.09 -5.10 19.95
N GLU A 365 -0.07 -5.81 20.47
CA GLU A 365 1.05 -6.36 19.72
C GLU A 365 0.74 -7.78 19.26
N ARG A 366 1.06 -8.08 18.02
CA ARG A 366 1.04 -9.42 17.42
C ARG A 366 2.44 -9.84 17.04
N MET A 367 2.62 -11.13 16.80
CA MET A 367 3.88 -11.68 16.31
C MET A 367 3.76 -11.99 14.81
N PHE A 368 4.73 -11.54 14.06
CA PHE A 368 4.87 -11.79 12.62
C PHE A 368 6.15 -12.54 12.33
N MET A 369 6.08 -13.44 11.34
CA MET A 369 7.26 -14.06 10.72
C MET A 369 7.55 -13.32 9.44
N VAL A 370 8.69 -12.63 9.39
CA VAL A 370 9.08 -11.75 8.28
C VAL A 370 10.28 -12.33 7.54
N THR A 371 10.20 -12.32 6.21
CA THR A 371 11.31 -12.59 5.30
C THR A 371 11.51 -11.35 4.43
N PHE A 372 12.68 -10.75 4.49
CA PHE A 372 13.02 -9.57 3.71
C PHE A 372 14.02 -9.96 2.61
N LEU A 373 13.61 -9.85 1.36
CA LEU A 373 14.39 -10.21 0.18
C LEU A 373 14.76 -8.96 -0.63
N VAL A 374 15.94 -8.96 -1.20
CA VAL A 374 16.40 -7.90 -2.11
C VAL A 374 16.93 -8.54 -3.38
N LEU A 375 16.32 -8.21 -4.50
CA LEU A 375 16.83 -8.49 -5.84
C LEU A 375 17.62 -7.28 -6.32
N ASN A 376 18.90 -7.47 -6.53
CA ASN A 376 19.74 -6.50 -7.25
C ASN A 376 19.99 -7.00 -8.67
N THR A 377 20.02 -6.09 -9.64
CA THR A 377 20.29 -6.43 -11.03
C THR A 377 21.38 -5.54 -11.61
N GLY A 378 21.94 -5.94 -12.73
CA GLY A 378 22.95 -5.18 -13.48
C GLY A 378 23.02 -5.68 -14.92
N ARG A 379 23.41 -4.81 -15.85
CA ARG A 379 23.62 -5.18 -17.27
C ARG A 379 24.91 -5.97 -17.46
N THR A 380 25.86 -5.79 -16.53
CA THR A 380 27.13 -6.53 -16.46
C THR A 380 27.30 -7.14 -15.08
N GLU A 381 28.13 -8.17 -14.96
CA GLU A 381 28.45 -8.76 -13.66
C GLU A 381 29.12 -7.74 -12.71
N GLN A 382 29.95 -6.85 -13.25
CA GLN A 382 30.60 -5.80 -12.46
C GLN A 382 29.59 -4.79 -11.90
N GLU A 383 28.60 -4.39 -12.71
CA GLU A 383 27.54 -3.50 -12.26
C GLU A 383 26.69 -4.17 -11.17
N LEU A 384 26.34 -5.45 -11.36
CA LEU A 384 25.62 -6.24 -10.37
C LEU A 384 26.40 -6.29 -9.05
N GLU A 385 27.71 -6.58 -9.07
CA GLU A 385 28.54 -6.63 -7.86
C GLU A 385 28.59 -5.26 -7.15
N ASN A 386 28.69 -4.16 -7.89
CA ASN A 386 28.64 -2.81 -7.34
C ASN A 386 27.30 -2.53 -6.67
N ASN A 387 26.18 -2.89 -7.30
CA ASN A 387 24.85 -2.70 -6.75
C ASN A 387 24.60 -3.54 -5.48
N VAL A 388 25.06 -4.78 -5.47
CA VAL A 388 25.00 -5.65 -4.27
C VAL A 388 25.89 -5.09 -3.14
N PHE A 389 27.07 -4.58 -3.45
CA PHE A 389 27.94 -3.96 -2.47
C PHE A 389 27.31 -2.70 -1.85
N GLN A 390 26.70 -1.86 -2.68
CA GLN A 390 25.98 -0.66 -2.25
C GLN A 390 24.80 -1.02 -1.34
N ALA A 391 23.96 -1.99 -1.74
CA ALA A 391 22.88 -2.51 -0.92
C ALA A 391 23.36 -3.10 0.41
N SER A 392 24.51 -3.81 0.41
CA SER A 392 25.13 -4.33 1.63
C SER A 392 25.62 -3.22 2.57
N SER A 393 26.16 -2.14 2.01
CA SER A 393 26.59 -0.98 2.77
C SER A 393 25.43 -0.26 3.45
N ILE A 394 24.27 -0.17 2.77
CA ILE A 394 23.03 0.37 3.35
C ILE A 394 22.57 -0.51 4.52
N ALA A 395 22.56 -1.83 4.36
CA ALA A 395 22.21 -2.73 5.44
C ALA A 395 23.13 -2.56 6.67
N GLN A 396 24.46 -2.45 6.44
CA GLN A 396 25.45 -2.24 7.50
C GLN A 396 25.25 -0.90 8.22
N LYS A 397 24.90 0.18 7.51
CA LYS A 397 24.55 1.49 8.10
C LYS A 397 23.43 1.35 9.15
N HIS A 398 22.52 0.42 8.96
CA HIS A 398 21.42 0.12 9.87
C HIS A 398 21.69 -1.08 10.80
N ASN A 399 22.92 -1.45 11.02
CA ASN A 399 23.34 -2.59 11.85
C ASN A 399 22.67 -3.92 11.44
N CYS A 400 22.39 -4.08 10.16
CA CYS A 400 21.86 -5.30 9.55
C CYS A 400 22.89 -5.87 8.57
N ASN A 401 22.70 -7.12 8.17
CA ASN A 401 23.56 -7.78 7.19
C ASN A 401 22.74 -8.26 6.00
N LEU A 402 23.09 -7.80 4.81
CA LEU A 402 22.54 -8.33 3.57
C LEU A 402 23.37 -9.55 3.14
N ARG A 403 22.74 -10.73 3.10
CA ARG A 403 23.39 -11.99 2.74
C ARG A 403 22.79 -12.56 1.48
N ARG A 404 23.64 -12.98 0.53
CA ARG A 404 23.17 -13.64 -0.68
C ARG A 404 22.55 -15.00 -0.36
N LEU A 405 21.53 -15.38 -1.13
CA LEU A 405 20.87 -16.68 -1.05
C LEU A 405 21.70 -17.72 -1.80
N ASP A 406 22.73 -18.28 -1.14
CA ASP A 406 23.60 -19.29 -1.72
C ASP A 406 22.78 -20.55 -2.08
N PHE A 407 22.86 -21.00 -3.34
CA PHE A 407 22.11 -22.14 -3.90
C PHE A 407 20.57 -22.01 -3.88
N GLN A 408 20.03 -20.85 -3.56
CA GLN A 408 18.59 -20.58 -3.49
C GLN A 408 18.18 -19.37 -4.37
N GLN A 409 18.96 -19.04 -5.37
CA GLN A 409 18.71 -17.90 -6.25
C GLN A 409 17.36 -18.03 -6.99
N GLU A 410 17.04 -19.22 -7.52
CA GLU A 410 15.76 -19.50 -8.18
C GLU A 410 14.60 -19.34 -7.21
N SER A 411 14.67 -19.98 -6.04
CA SER A 411 13.63 -19.86 -5.01
C SER A 411 13.44 -18.43 -4.52
N GLY A 412 14.54 -17.68 -4.39
CA GLY A 412 14.51 -16.25 -4.04
C GLY A 412 13.80 -15.42 -5.10
N LEU A 413 14.20 -15.56 -6.36
CA LEU A 413 13.56 -14.85 -7.47
C LEU A 413 12.05 -15.16 -7.57
N MET A 414 11.68 -16.43 -7.47
CA MET A 414 10.27 -16.83 -7.53
C MET A 414 9.47 -16.38 -6.32
N SER A 415 10.12 -16.19 -5.16
CA SER A 415 9.50 -15.57 -3.98
C SER A 415 9.34 -14.06 -4.09
N SER A 416 10.05 -13.39 -5.01
CA SER A 416 9.90 -11.94 -5.23
C SER A 416 8.75 -11.59 -6.19
N LEU A 417 8.12 -12.61 -6.79
CA LEU A 417 6.95 -12.38 -7.65
C LEU A 417 5.72 -12.04 -6.79
N PRO A 418 4.85 -11.12 -7.25
CA PRO A 418 3.66 -10.70 -6.50
C PRO A 418 2.59 -11.79 -6.45
N LEU A 419 2.92 -12.90 -5.76
CA LEU A 419 2.09 -14.09 -5.61
C LEU A 419 1.70 -14.39 -4.17
N ALA A 420 2.28 -13.68 -3.18
CA ALA A 420 2.19 -13.94 -1.74
C ALA A 420 2.71 -15.34 -1.35
N GLN A 421 3.61 -15.92 -2.14
CA GLN A 421 4.19 -17.23 -1.91
C GLN A 421 5.69 -17.11 -1.55
N ASN A 422 6.04 -17.46 -0.34
CA ASN A 422 7.43 -17.50 0.12
C ASN A 422 8.00 -18.92 0.02
N LEU A 423 9.01 -19.12 -0.82
CA LEU A 423 9.74 -20.39 -0.98
C LEU A 423 11.01 -20.43 -0.13
N ILE A 424 11.33 -19.35 0.58
CA ILE A 424 12.51 -19.21 1.44
C ILE A 424 12.12 -19.50 2.89
N GLU A 425 12.82 -20.42 3.55
CA GLU A 425 12.55 -20.81 4.94
C GLU A 425 13.16 -19.85 5.98
N ILE A 426 14.00 -18.88 5.55
CA ILE A 426 14.63 -17.91 6.43
C ILE A 426 13.59 -16.88 6.86
N ARG A 427 13.18 -16.94 8.14
CA ARG A 427 12.16 -16.06 8.71
C ARG A 427 12.66 -15.45 10.03
N ARG A 428 12.35 -14.19 10.26
CA ARG A 428 12.59 -13.50 11.52
C ARG A 428 11.27 -13.22 12.21
N GLY A 429 11.18 -13.58 13.50
CA GLY A 429 10.04 -13.20 14.34
C GLY A 429 10.19 -11.73 14.75
N LEU A 430 9.16 -10.92 14.50
CA LEU A 430 9.07 -9.50 14.86
C LEU A 430 7.70 -9.22 15.47
N THR A 431 7.63 -8.25 16.38
CA THR A 431 6.34 -7.72 16.89
C THR A 431 5.70 -6.80 15.88
N THR A 432 4.46 -6.36 16.13
CA THR A 432 3.77 -5.37 15.26
C THR A 432 4.62 -4.12 15.10
N SER A 433 5.03 -3.50 16.20
CA SER A 433 5.82 -2.26 16.18
C SER A 433 7.16 -2.45 15.44
N SER A 434 7.86 -3.57 15.71
CA SER A 434 9.12 -3.87 15.01
C SER A 434 8.93 -4.14 13.51
N THR A 435 7.78 -4.71 13.10
CA THR A 435 7.45 -4.90 11.69
C THR A 435 7.03 -3.59 11.04
N ALA A 436 6.29 -2.75 11.77
CA ALA A 436 5.81 -1.45 11.30
C ALA A 436 6.93 -0.44 11.05
N ILE A 437 8.12 -0.62 11.64
CA ILE A 437 9.29 0.21 11.37
C ILE A 437 9.66 0.21 9.88
N PHE A 438 9.40 -0.88 9.16
CA PHE A 438 9.50 -0.90 7.70
C PHE A 438 8.33 -0.13 7.08
N VAL A 439 8.29 1.18 7.35
CA VAL A 439 7.24 2.05 6.85
C VAL A 439 7.26 2.06 5.33
N PRO A 440 6.15 1.70 4.66
CA PRO A 440 6.12 1.59 3.21
C PRO A 440 6.07 2.95 2.50
N PHE A 441 5.85 4.03 3.26
CA PHE A 441 5.77 5.41 2.73
C PHE A 441 7.15 6.05 2.79
N THR A 442 7.91 5.91 1.73
CA THR A 442 9.34 6.28 1.70
C THR A 442 9.57 7.62 1.01
N THR A 443 9.60 7.61 -0.30
CA THR A 443 9.78 8.81 -1.10
C THR A 443 8.47 9.12 -1.78
N GLN A 444 7.90 10.28 -1.49
CA GLN A 444 6.69 10.69 -2.17
C GLN A 444 7.01 11.00 -3.63
N GLU A 445 6.78 10.02 -4.47
CA GLU A 445 6.84 10.20 -5.92
C GLU A 445 5.48 10.70 -6.40
N LEU A 446 5.49 11.87 -7.01
CA LEU A 446 4.30 12.47 -7.61
C LEU A 446 4.45 12.40 -9.14
N PHE A 447 4.23 11.22 -9.68
CA PHE A 447 4.20 11.02 -11.12
C PHE A 447 2.87 10.41 -11.53
N GLN A 448 2.02 11.25 -12.11
CA GLN A 448 0.72 10.83 -12.65
C GLN A 448 0.78 10.87 -14.17
N ASN A 449 0.21 9.87 -14.80
CA ASN A 449 0.03 9.83 -16.25
C ASN A 449 -1.39 10.32 -16.61
N GLY A 450 -1.49 11.24 -17.53
CA GLY A 450 -2.80 11.73 -17.99
C GLY A 450 -2.69 12.96 -18.88
N GLY A 451 -3.76 13.26 -19.62
CA GLY A 451 -3.79 14.38 -20.58
C GLY A 451 -3.71 15.78 -19.95
N GLU A 452 -4.02 15.91 -18.65
CA GLU A 452 -4.06 17.21 -17.95
C GLU A 452 -3.00 17.33 -16.86
N THR A 453 -1.98 16.47 -16.89
CA THR A 453 -0.90 16.47 -15.91
C THR A 453 0.09 17.60 -16.13
N LEU A 454 0.39 18.37 -15.08
CA LEU A 454 1.31 19.49 -15.12
C LEU A 454 2.68 19.12 -14.56
N TYR A 455 3.74 19.64 -15.16
CA TYR A 455 5.12 19.49 -14.68
C TYR A 455 5.46 20.55 -13.64
N TYR A 456 5.89 20.14 -12.46
CA TYR A 456 6.28 21.03 -11.37
C TYR A 456 7.78 21.16 -11.17
N GLY A 457 8.55 20.14 -11.44
CA GLY A 457 10.00 20.14 -11.24
C GLY A 457 10.57 18.74 -11.13
N LEU A 458 11.78 18.67 -10.57
CA LEU A 458 12.41 17.42 -10.18
C LEU A 458 12.26 17.24 -8.67
N ASN A 459 12.01 16.01 -8.25
CA ASN A 459 11.98 15.66 -6.84
C ASN A 459 13.38 15.85 -6.24
N ALA A 460 13.51 16.59 -5.16
CA ALA A 460 14.79 16.91 -4.54
C ALA A 460 15.52 15.68 -3.96
N LEU A 461 14.79 14.59 -3.66
CA LEU A 461 15.35 13.35 -3.11
C LEU A 461 15.67 12.34 -4.19
N SER A 462 14.73 12.05 -5.09
CA SER A 462 14.88 11.02 -6.12
C SER A 462 15.32 11.55 -7.48
N ASN A 463 15.33 12.87 -7.66
CA ASN A 463 15.59 13.53 -8.95
C ASN A 463 14.65 13.09 -10.10
N ASN A 464 13.51 12.49 -9.77
CA ASN A 464 12.47 12.12 -10.72
C ASN A 464 11.57 13.32 -11.05
N LEU A 465 10.91 13.28 -12.22
CA LEU A 465 9.95 14.31 -12.61
C LEU A 465 8.75 14.32 -11.68
N ILE A 466 8.37 15.51 -11.22
CA ILE A 466 7.09 15.73 -10.54
C ILE A 466 6.05 16.13 -11.57
N MET A 467 5.12 15.23 -11.83
CA MET A 467 4.02 15.39 -12.78
C MET A 467 2.70 15.14 -12.06
N VAL A 468 1.84 16.14 -11.95
CA VAL A 468 0.62 16.04 -11.13
C VAL A 468 -0.57 16.65 -11.89
N ASP A 469 -1.67 15.92 -11.89
CA ASP A 469 -3.00 16.44 -12.20
C ASP A 469 -3.67 16.88 -10.90
N ARG A 470 -3.68 18.20 -10.63
CA ARG A 470 -4.22 18.75 -9.39
C ARG A 470 -5.70 18.45 -9.20
N LYS A 471 -6.48 18.32 -10.29
CA LYS A 471 -7.91 18.02 -10.23
C LYS A 471 -8.19 16.65 -9.61
N LYS A 472 -7.21 15.73 -9.69
CA LYS A 472 -7.30 14.39 -9.09
C LYS A 472 -6.85 14.34 -7.62
N LEU A 473 -6.28 15.44 -7.10
CA LEU A 473 -5.91 15.51 -5.69
C LEU A 473 -7.12 15.75 -4.82
N LYS A 474 -7.06 15.28 -3.57
CA LYS A 474 -8.11 15.53 -2.56
C LYS A 474 -8.34 17.03 -2.33
N ASN A 475 -7.28 17.83 -2.42
CA ASN A 475 -7.30 19.29 -2.37
C ASN A 475 -6.45 19.85 -3.51
N PRO A 476 -7.03 20.55 -4.49
CA PRO A 476 -6.31 21.08 -5.64
C PRO A 476 -5.53 22.37 -5.34
N ASN A 477 -5.68 22.95 -4.13
CA ASN A 477 -5.00 24.18 -3.77
C ASN A 477 -3.48 23.97 -3.72
N GLY A 478 -2.73 25.00 -4.14
CA GLY A 478 -1.27 25.01 -4.12
C GLY A 478 -0.73 26.28 -3.47
N LEU A 479 0.45 26.15 -2.85
CA LEU A 479 1.16 27.26 -2.23
C LEU A 479 2.61 27.26 -2.72
N ILE A 480 3.07 28.39 -3.28
CA ILE A 480 4.45 28.56 -3.74
C ILE A 480 5.16 29.46 -2.74
N LEU A 481 6.10 28.92 -1.99
CA LEU A 481 6.88 29.64 -0.98
C LEU A 481 8.35 29.75 -1.41
N GLY A 482 8.97 30.86 -1.05
CA GLY A 482 10.40 31.07 -1.29
C GLY A 482 10.83 32.45 -0.83
N THR A 483 12.12 32.62 -0.60
CA THR A 483 12.73 33.93 -0.31
C THR A 483 12.68 34.86 -1.51
N PRO A 484 12.82 36.18 -1.35
CA PRO A 484 12.97 37.10 -2.48
C PRO A 484 14.12 36.67 -3.40
N GLY A 485 13.91 36.71 -4.72
CA GLY A 485 14.89 36.28 -5.72
C GLY A 485 14.98 34.77 -5.95
N SER A 486 14.23 33.92 -5.21
CA SER A 486 14.23 32.45 -5.38
C SER A 486 13.53 31.93 -6.66
N GLY A 487 12.89 32.80 -7.44
CA GLY A 487 12.19 32.43 -8.67
C GLY A 487 10.72 32.06 -8.49
N LYS A 488 10.04 32.47 -7.39
CA LYS A 488 8.60 32.21 -7.16
C LYS A 488 7.71 32.61 -8.34
N SER A 489 7.80 33.88 -8.78
CA SER A 489 7.02 34.42 -9.91
C SER A 489 7.33 33.67 -11.21
N PHE A 490 8.57 33.27 -11.41
CA PHE A 490 8.96 32.47 -12.58
C PHE A 490 8.33 31.06 -12.54
N SER A 491 8.33 30.42 -11.37
CA SER A 491 7.70 29.12 -11.17
C SER A 491 6.18 29.19 -11.40
N ALA A 492 5.52 30.24 -10.89
CA ALA A 492 4.09 30.47 -11.13
C ALA A 492 3.80 30.71 -12.63
N LYS A 493 4.60 31.54 -13.33
CA LYS A 493 4.47 31.77 -14.77
C LYS A 493 4.63 30.46 -15.56
N ARG A 494 5.55 29.58 -15.16
CA ARG A 494 5.74 28.28 -15.77
C ARG A 494 4.53 27.36 -15.56
N GLU A 495 3.96 27.32 -14.35
CA GLU A 495 2.75 26.55 -14.08
C GLU A 495 1.55 27.07 -14.89
N ILE A 496 1.33 28.38 -14.95
CA ILE A 496 0.29 29.01 -15.76
C ILE A 496 0.47 28.65 -17.25
N THR A 497 1.69 28.76 -17.77
CA THR A 497 2.02 28.37 -19.16
C THR A 497 1.69 26.91 -19.42
N ASN A 498 2.10 26.02 -18.51
CA ASN A 498 1.84 24.59 -18.62
C ASN A 498 0.33 24.28 -18.60
N ALA A 499 -0.40 24.86 -17.66
CA ALA A 499 -1.85 24.72 -17.59
C ALA A 499 -2.53 25.19 -18.88
N PHE A 500 -2.16 26.36 -19.41
CA PHE A 500 -2.71 26.88 -20.66
C PHE A 500 -2.44 25.96 -21.87
N LEU A 501 -1.25 25.39 -21.96
CA LEU A 501 -0.86 24.54 -23.09
C LEU A 501 -1.51 23.14 -23.04
N VAL A 502 -1.73 22.62 -21.85
CA VAL A 502 -2.15 21.22 -21.59
C VAL A 502 -3.67 21.12 -21.42
N THR A 503 -4.27 22.01 -20.63
CA THR A 503 -5.71 21.95 -20.28
C THR A 503 -6.54 22.85 -21.17
N ASP A 504 -7.86 22.77 -21.03
CA ASP A 504 -8.82 23.69 -21.64
C ASP A 504 -9.47 24.59 -20.57
N ASP A 505 -8.81 24.75 -19.42
CA ASP A 505 -9.32 25.52 -18.29
C ASP A 505 -9.16 27.03 -18.50
N ASP A 506 -10.11 27.80 -17.98
CA ASP A 506 -9.98 29.23 -17.83
C ASP A 506 -8.98 29.58 -16.73
N ILE A 507 -8.06 30.49 -17.02
CA ILE A 507 -7.02 30.93 -16.07
C ILE A 507 -7.29 32.36 -15.64
N ILE A 508 -7.55 32.55 -14.37
CA ILE A 508 -7.78 33.88 -13.76
C ILE A 508 -6.61 34.19 -12.83
N ILE A 509 -5.96 35.33 -13.08
CA ILE A 509 -4.80 35.80 -12.32
C ILE A 509 -5.14 37.08 -11.60
N CYS A 510 -5.02 37.11 -10.27
CA CYS A 510 -5.06 38.34 -9.48
C CYS A 510 -3.61 38.74 -9.20
N ASP A 511 -3.19 39.86 -9.82
CA ASP A 511 -1.79 40.28 -9.89
C ASP A 511 -1.65 41.71 -9.34
N PRO A 512 -1.34 41.92 -8.05
CA PRO A 512 -1.19 43.25 -7.47
C PRO A 512 0.07 43.97 -7.93
N GLU A 513 1.09 43.27 -8.44
CA GLU A 513 2.39 43.82 -8.84
C GLU A 513 2.54 44.00 -10.35
N ALA A 514 1.55 43.62 -11.13
CA ALA A 514 1.52 43.70 -12.59
C ALA A 514 2.66 42.93 -13.31
N GLU A 515 3.10 41.81 -12.75
CA GLU A 515 4.19 41.00 -13.30
C GLU A 515 3.75 40.06 -14.43
N TYR A 516 2.45 39.72 -14.54
CA TYR A 516 1.92 38.70 -15.43
C TYR A 516 1.35 39.28 -16.74
N ALA A 517 1.22 40.59 -16.90
CA ALA A 517 0.60 41.19 -18.07
C ALA A 517 1.23 40.75 -19.41
N ALA A 518 2.55 40.69 -19.46
CA ALA A 518 3.28 40.23 -20.69
C ALA A 518 2.95 38.78 -21.05
N LEU A 519 2.82 37.88 -20.05
CA LEU A 519 2.44 36.49 -20.25
C LEU A 519 1.00 36.38 -20.78
N VAL A 520 0.06 37.14 -20.17
CA VAL A 520 -1.35 37.14 -20.57
C VAL A 520 -1.50 37.63 -22.02
N HIS A 521 -0.82 38.71 -22.40
CA HIS A 521 -0.83 39.19 -23.79
C HIS A 521 -0.21 38.16 -24.79
N LYS A 522 0.84 37.43 -24.38
CA LYS A 522 1.45 36.39 -25.23
C LYS A 522 0.48 35.25 -25.55
N PHE A 523 -0.45 34.96 -24.63
CA PHE A 523 -1.50 33.95 -24.81
C PHE A 523 -2.84 34.53 -25.29
N ASN A 524 -2.85 35.77 -25.82
CA ASN A 524 -4.03 36.46 -26.32
C ASN A 524 -5.14 36.65 -25.24
N GLY A 525 -4.74 36.71 -23.97
CA GLY A 525 -5.64 36.94 -22.85
C GLY A 525 -5.94 38.41 -22.64
N GLN A 526 -6.91 38.71 -21.78
CA GLN A 526 -7.34 40.04 -21.44
C GLN A 526 -6.73 40.48 -20.11
N VAL A 527 -6.20 41.71 -20.05
CA VAL A 527 -5.73 42.36 -18.82
C VAL A 527 -6.73 43.40 -18.41
N VAL A 528 -7.33 43.24 -17.21
CA VAL A 528 -8.24 44.18 -16.62
C VAL A 528 -7.52 44.91 -15.49
N LYS A 529 -7.24 46.20 -15.65
CA LYS A 529 -6.57 47.01 -14.64
C LYS A 529 -7.60 47.68 -13.74
N ILE A 530 -7.54 47.38 -12.44
CA ILE A 530 -8.40 47.98 -11.41
C ILE A 530 -7.55 48.91 -10.53
N SER A 531 -7.77 50.19 -10.62
CA SER A 531 -7.09 51.18 -9.81
C SER A 531 -7.97 52.44 -9.70
N SER A 532 -7.62 53.36 -8.83
CA SER A 532 -8.34 54.65 -8.67
C SER A 532 -8.41 55.49 -9.97
N SER A 533 -7.51 55.24 -10.92
CA SER A 533 -7.42 55.97 -12.20
C SER A 533 -7.79 55.09 -13.42
N SER A 534 -8.26 53.85 -13.22
CA SER A 534 -8.62 52.99 -14.34
C SER A 534 -10.03 53.25 -14.83
N THR A 535 -10.27 52.91 -16.11
CA THR A 535 -11.60 52.97 -16.74
C THR A 535 -12.36 51.67 -16.62
N ASN A 536 -11.73 50.62 -16.06
CA ASN A 536 -12.34 49.30 -15.87
C ASN A 536 -12.92 49.21 -14.46
N TYR A 537 -14.14 48.74 -14.39
CA TYR A 537 -14.89 48.59 -13.15
C TYR A 537 -15.40 47.14 -13.08
N ILE A 538 -15.28 46.50 -11.94
CA ILE A 538 -15.93 45.22 -11.66
C ILE A 538 -17.26 45.53 -10.94
N ASN A 539 -18.37 45.12 -11.52
CA ASN A 539 -19.66 45.14 -10.84
C ASN A 539 -19.85 43.79 -10.13
N PRO A 540 -19.66 43.70 -8.80
CA PRO A 540 -19.84 42.45 -8.08
C PRO A 540 -21.29 41.99 -8.00
N MET A 541 -22.23 42.87 -8.40
CA MET A 541 -23.66 42.60 -8.46
C MET A 541 -24.15 42.19 -9.86
N ASP A 542 -23.22 42.10 -10.83
CA ASP A 542 -23.56 41.72 -12.20
C ASP A 542 -23.82 40.21 -12.28
N ILE A 543 -24.92 39.85 -12.93
CA ILE A 543 -25.31 38.44 -13.10
C ILE A 543 -25.02 38.06 -14.53
N ASN A 544 -24.19 37.03 -14.70
CA ASN A 544 -23.94 36.46 -16.01
C ASN A 544 -25.14 35.64 -16.48
N LEU A 545 -25.93 36.22 -17.37
CA LEU A 545 -27.14 35.62 -17.94
C LEU A 545 -26.85 34.40 -18.83
N ASN A 546 -25.60 34.15 -19.19
CA ASN A 546 -25.19 33.01 -20.02
C ASN A 546 -25.04 31.71 -19.20
N TYR A 547 -25.07 31.77 -17.87
CA TYR A 547 -25.02 30.57 -17.00
C TYR A 547 -26.40 29.93 -16.76
N SER A 548 -27.45 30.30 -17.46
CA SER A 548 -28.72 29.62 -17.34
C SER A 548 -28.72 28.27 -18.07
N VAL A 549 -28.59 27.21 -17.34
CA VAL A 549 -28.85 25.84 -17.84
C VAL A 549 -30.36 25.67 -17.90
N GLY A 550 -30.92 25.71 -19.10
CA GLY A 550 -32.36 25.54 -19.32
C GLY A 550 -33.11 26.86 -19.54
N LYS A 551 -34.38 26.78 -19.89
CA LYS A 551 -35.28 27.87 -20.33
C LYS A 551 -35.61 28.93 -19.26
N VAL A 552 -34.78 29.11 -18.25
CA VAL A 552 -35.02 30.03 -17.13
C VAL A 552 -34.29 31.34 -17.39
N ARG A 553 -35.02 32.43 -17.57
CA ARG A 553 -34.47 33.81 -17.60
C ARG A 553 -34.37 34.32 -16.17
N LEU A 554 -33.16 34.38 -15.62
CA LEU A 554 -32.90 35.08 -14.36
C LEU A 554 -32.97 36.57 -14.61
N ARG A 555 -33.84 37.30 -13.88
CA ARG A 555 -33.86 38.78 -13.89
C ARG A 555 -33.46 39.30 -12.53
N PRO A 556 -32.55 40.33 -12.46
CA PRO A 556 -32.25 40.96 -11.20
C PRO A 556 -33.49 41.51 -10.54
N TRP A 557 -33.63 41.32 -9.25
CA TRP A 557 -34.72 41.88 -8.46
C TRP A 557 -34.89 43.39 -8.63
N ALA A 558 -33.76 44.10 -8.78
CA ALA A 558 -33.72 45.57 -8.97
C ALA A 558 -34.46 46.05 -10.21
N GLU A 559 -34.57 45.27 -11.29
CA GLU A 559 -35.35 45.64 -12.49
C GLU A 559 -36.88 45.75 -12.25
N LYS A 560 -37.35 45.16 -11.15
CA LYS A 560 -38.76 45.18 -10.77
C LYS A 560 -39.10 46.06 -9.56
N GLY A 561 -38.18 46.94 -9.13
CA GLY A 561 -38.40 47.82 -8.01
C GLY A 561 -38.34 47.14 -6.64
N GLY A 562 -37.79 45.95 -6.53
CA GLY A 562 -37.52 45.26 -5.29
C GLY A 562 -36.29 45.80 -4.56
N ARG A 563 -36.24 45.63 -3.24
CA ARG A 563 -35.03 45.97 -2.45
C ARG A 563 -34.15 44.72 -2.33
N ILE A 564 -32.86 44.90 -2.63
CA ILE A 564 -31.84 43.89 -2.35
C ILE A 564 -31.44 44.06 -0.88
N ALA A 565 -31.78 43.10 -0.03
CA ALA A 565 -31.30 43.07 1.35
C ALA A 565 -29.98 42.26 1.40
N THR A 566 -28.86 42.96 1.60
CA THR A 566 -27.58 42.33 1.83
C THR A 566 -27.34 42.23 3.33
N ASN A 567 -27.02 41.04 3.83
CA ASN A 567 -26.53 40.89 5.19
C ASN A 567 -25.03 41.15 5.18
N ALA A 568 -24.60 42.18 5.87
CA ALA A 568 -23.19 42.65 5.91
C ALA A 568 -22.19 41.58 6.43
N THR A 569 -22.66 40.52 7.07
CA THR A 569 -21.82 39.43 7.59
C THR A 569 -21.67 38.22 6.63
N THR A 570 -22.43 38.19 5.55
CA THR A 570 -22.42 37.09 4.58
C THR A 570 -22.43 37.59 3.14
N PHE A 571 -21.45 38.43 2.80
CA PHE A 571 -21.33 39.04 1.47
C PHE A 571 -21.29 38.06 0.30
N ASN A 572 -21.17 36.76 0.54
CA ASN A 572 -21.07 35.71 -0.47
C ASN A 572 -22.29 34.76 -0.54
N ARG A 573 -23.38 34.99 0.17
CA ARG A 573 -24.42 33.94 0.29
C ARG A 573 -25.84 34.33 -0.11
N GLU A 574 -26.17 35.57 -0.31
CA GLU A 574 -27.56 35.97 -0.59
C GLU A 574 -27.71 37.00 -1.72
N LEU A 575 -27.41 36.56 -2.93
CA LEU A 575 -28.10 37.13 -4.06
C LEU A 575 -29.50 36.51 -4.11
N LEU A 576 -30.54 37.22 -3.69
CA LEU A 576 -31.91 36.81 -3.90
C LEU A 576 -32.22 36.90 -5.40
N ILE A 577 -32.07 35.79 -6.10
CA ILE A 577 -32.50 35.66 -7.50
C ILE A 577 -33.97 35.25 -7.48
N VAL A 578 -34.84 36.08 -8.02
CA VAL A 578 -36.25 35.74 -8.19
C VAL A 578 -36.41 35.07 -9.54
N GLU A 579 -36.69 33.80 -9.52
CA GLU A 579 -37.05 33.02 -10.71
C GLU A 579 -38.56 33.10 -10.95
N LYS A 580 -38.96 33.21 -12.20
CA LYS A 580 -40.39 33.04 -12.59
C LYS A 580 -40.64 31.63 -13.03
N ASP A 581 -41.70 31.02 -12.50
CA ASP A 581 -42.22 29.76 -12.99
C ASP A 581 -42.79 29.89 -14.42
N ASN A 582 -43.17 28.80 -15.02
CA ASN A 582 -43.77 28.75 -16.38
C ASN A 582 -45.05 29.58 -16.49
N ASP A 583 -45.70 29.93 -15.36
CA ASP A 583 -46.90 30.75 -15.27
C ASP A 583 -46.62 32.23 -15.02
N GLY A 584 -45.34 32.61 -14.97
CA GLY A 584 -44.93 34.02 -14.79
C GLY A 584 -44.96 34.52 -13.35
N LYS A 585 -45.17 33.63 -12.37
CA LYS A 585 -45.10 33.98 -10.93
C LYS A 585 -43.69 34.03 -10.42
N PRO A 586 -43.32 34.98 -9.52
CA PRO A 586 -41.99 35.02 -8.95
C PRO A 586 -41.73 33.80 -8.05
N PHE A 587 -40.64 33.12 -8.31
CA PHE A 587 -40.18 32.04 -7.49
C PHE A 587 -39.30 32.58 -6.37
N GLU A 588 -39.66 32.39 -5.11
CA GLU A 588 -38.77 32.69 -3.99
C GLU A 588 -37.75 31.55 -3.86
N LEU A 589 -36.47 31.86 -4.03
CA LEU A 589 -35.37 30.92 -3.65
C LEU A 589 -35.37 30.79 -2.13
N HIS A 590 -36.05 29.79 -1.64
CA HIS A 590 -35.93 29.44 -0.24
C HIS A 590 -34.55 28.80 0.02
N THR A 591 -33.96 29.14 1.17
CA THR A 591 -32.92 28.30 1.81
C THR A 591 -33.23 26.81 1.60
N SER A 592 -32.21 26.00 1.37
CA SER A 592 -32.42 24.58 1.05
C SER A 592 -33.38 23.93 2.05
N TYR A 593 -34.18 22.97 1.62
CA TYR A 593 -35.10 22.25 2.52
C TYR A 593 -34.34 21.63 3.71
N GLU A 594 -33.09 21.32 3.54
CA GLU A 594 -32.18 20.80 4.55
C GLU A 594 -31.84 21.87 5.61
N ASP A 595 -31.63 23.14 5.23
CA ASP A 595 -31.40 24.25 6.14
C ASP A 595 -32.64 24.57 6.98
N LYS A 596 -33.83 24.49 6.37
CA LYS A 596 -35.12 24.64 7.08
C LYS A 596 -35.36 23.47 8.03
N GLU A 597 -35.06 22.24 7.60
CA GLU A 597 -35.15 21.07 8.46
C GLU A 597 -34.23 21.23 9.68
N ASN A 598 -32.99 21.62 9.47
CA ASN A 598 -32.00 21.84 10.55
C ASN A 598 -32.40 22.99 11.46
N TYR A 599 -32.96 24.10 10.92
CA TYR A 599 -33.44 25.23 11.71
C TYR A 599 -34.58 24.78 12.66
N TYR A 600 -35.61 24.11 12.16
CA TYR A 600 -36.70 23.63 13.00
C TYR A 600 -36.28 22.52 13.96
N ARG A 601 -35.32 21.71 13.60
CA ARG A 601 -34.70 20.70 14.49
C ARG A 601 -33.96 21.37 15.65
N ASN A 602 -33.23 22.44 15.41
CA ASN A 602 -32.54 23.20 16.42
C ASN A 602 -33.50 23.96 17.36
N LEU A 603 -34.65 24.42 16.87
CA LEU A 603 -35.70 24.99 17.70
C LEU A 603 -36.43 23.95 18.55
N ARG A 604 -36.63 22.74 18.05
CA ARG A 604 -37.27 21.63 18.76
C ARG A 604 -36.42 21.09 19.91
N ASN A 605 -35.13 20.95 19.72
CA ASN A 605 -34.24 20.26 20.66
C ASN A 605 -34.22 20.88 22.08
N PRO A 606 -34.18 22.20 22.28
CA PRO A 606 -34.30 22.80 23.62
C PRO A 606 -35.64 22.43 24.31
N TRP A 607 -36.75 22.42 23.55
CA TRP A 607 -38.05 22.05 24.08
C TRP A 607 -38.16 20.59 24.48
N LEU A 608 -37.46 19.70 23.79
CA LEU A 608 -37.32 18.30 24.19
C LEU A 608 -36.61 18.15 25.53
N LEU A 609 -35.55 18.94 25.75
CA LEU A 609 -34.83 18.94 27.04
C LEU A 609 -35.71 19.49 28.17
N ILE A 610 -36.47 20.56 27.93
CA ILE A 610 -37.40 21.15 28.90
C ILE A 610 -38.52 20.14 29.23
N LEU A 611 -39.08 19.47 28.24
CA LEU A 611 -40.09 18.43 28.41
C LEU A 611 -39.56 17.27 29.27
N LEU A 612 -38.33 16.79 28.96
CA LEU A 612 -37.68 15.73 29.72
C LEU A 612 -37.43 16.14 31.17
N MET A 613 -36.97 17.38 31.39
CA MET A 613 -36.74 17.93 32.72
C MET A 613 -38.04 17.97 33.56
N PHE A 614 -39.12 18.54 32.99
CA PHE A 614 -40.37 18.58 33.71
C PHE A 614 -41.02 17.21 33.93
N ALA A 615 -40.82 16.27 33.00
CA ALA A 615 -41.28 14.88 33.19
C ALA A 615 -40.55 14.19 34.34
N ILE A 616 -39.21 14.34 34.39
CA ILE A 616 -38.41 13.79 35.50
C ILE A 616 -38.84 14.42 36.85
N PHE A 617 -38.99 15.77 36.91
CA PHE A 617 -39.44 16.42 38.15
C PHE A 617 -40.86 16.01 38.55
N ALA A 618 -41.78 15.79 37.60
CA ALA A 618 -43.11 15.28 37.87
C ALA A 618 -43.08 13.88 38.53
N VAL A 619 -42.22 13.00 38.04
CA VAL A 619 -42.06 11.63 38.60
C VAL A 619 -41.40 11.65 39.98
N VAL A 620 -40.28 12.40 40.11
CA VAL A 620 -39.48 12.46 41.34
C VAL A 620 -40.29 13.08 42.48
N ASN A 621 -40.98 14.22 42.22
CA ASN A 621 -41.70 14.96 43.25
C ASN A 621 -43.17 14.57 43.36
N ARG A 622 -43.68 13.63 42.54
CA ARG A 622 -45.12 13.26 42.42
C ARG A 622 -46.06 14.46 42.33
N SER A 623 -45.63 15.50 41.59
CA SER A 623 -46.33 16.78 41.50
C SER A 623 -47.14 16.87 40.19
N VAL A 624 -48.44 17.08 40.31
CA VAL A 624 -49.36 17.29 39.20
C VAL A 624 -48.98 18.55 38.37
N VAL A 625 -48.47 19.58 39.07
CA VAL A 625 -48.06 20.85 38.43
C VAL A 625 -46.95 20.64 37.41
N PHE A 626 -45.91 19.87 37.74
CA PHE A 626 -44.83 19.57 36.81
C PHE A 626 -45.32 18.63 35.66
N GLY A 627 -46.29 17.79 35.91
CA GLY A 627 -46.94 17.00 34.87
C GLY A 627 -47.67 17.86 33.84
N VAL A 628 -48.40 18.89 34.28
CA VAL A 628 -49.08 19.84 33.42
C VAL A 628 -48.04 20.66 32.62
N LEU A 629 -46.96 21.12 33.25
CA LEU A 629 -45.89 21.85 32.56
C LEU A 629 -45.20 21.01 31.50
N ALA A 630 -45.01 19.72 31.75
CA ALA A 630 -44.49 18.78 30.75
C ALA A 630 -45.46 18.63 29.56
N LEU A 631 -46.78 18.53 29.81
CA LEU A 631 -47.78 18.50 28.75
C LEU A 631 -47.81 19.80 27.90
N VAL A 632 -47.67 20.95 28.55
CA VAL A 632 -47.63 22.24 27.83
C VAL A 632 -46.36 22.35 26.97
N SER A 633 -45.21 21.87 27.46
CA SER A 633 -43.94 21.86 26.71
C SER A 633 -43.94 20.85 25.54
N LEU A 634 -44.85 19.90 25.50
CA LEU A 634 -45.04 18.99 24.40
C LEU A 634 -45.58 19.70 23.14
N ILE A 635 -46.37 20.77 23.29
CA ILE A 635 -46.99 21.50 22.18
C ILE A 635 -45.93 22.07 21.22
N PRO A 636 -44.92 22.85 21.65
CA PRO A 636 -43.86 23.33 20.77
C PRO A 636 -43.09 22.19 20.11
N VAL A 637 -42.83 21.09 20.84
CA VAL A 637 -42.14 19.92 20.32
C VAL A 637 -42.90 19.35 19.12
N LEU A 638 -44.21 19.17 19.26
CA LEU A 638 -45.08 18.65 18.17
C LEU A 638 -45.14 19.62 16.99
N VAL A 639 -45.29 20.92 17.25
CA VAL A 639 -45.30 21.94 16.18
C VAL A 639 -44.03 21.93 15.37
N TYR A 640 -42.88 21.98 16.02
CA TYR A 640 -41.59 21.94 15.33
C TYR A 640 -41.28 20.57 14.67
N GLN A 641 -41.79 19.48 15.22
CA GLN A 641 -41.68 18.16 14.65
C GLN A 641 -42.49 18.03 13.33
N THR A 642 -43.71 18.60 13.30
CA THR A 642 -44.52 18.61 12.08
C THR A 642 -43.88 19.43 10.98
N GLN A 643 -43.27 20.59 11.32
CA GLN A 643 -42.52 21.42 10.37
C GLN A 643 -41.28 20.69 9.82
N VAL A 644 -40.53 19.96 10.66
CA VAL A 644 -39.41 19.13 10.23
C VAL A 644 -39.89 18.03 9.26
N MET A 645 -40.98 17.36 9.57
CA MET A 645 -41.53 16.31 8.71
C MET A 645 -42.07 16.85 7.38
N GLN A 646 -42.70 18.03 7.40
CA GLN A 646 -43.22 18.69 6.20
C GLN A 646 -42.08 19.08 5.27
N ASN A 647 -41.03 19.75 5.77
CA ASN A 647 -39.86 20.12 4.97
C ASN A 647 -39.13 18.90 4.41
N LYS A 648 -39.07 17.81 5.16
CA LYS A 648 -38.48 16.55 4.71
C LYS A 648 -39.31 15.87 3.60
N ARG A 649 -40.61 15.98 3.64
CA ARG A 649 -41.51 15.49 2.56
C ARG A 649 -41.38 16.35 1.32
N GLU A 650 -41.43 17.67 1.45
CA GLU A 650 -41.32 18.62 0.34
C GLU A 650 -39.93 18.57 -0.33
N GLY A 651 -38.85 18.37 0.42
CA GLY A 651 -37.52 18.12 -0.12
C GLY A 651 -37.44 16.87 -0.98
N LYS A 652 -38.07 15.77 -0.55
CA LYS A 652 -38.09 14.50 -1.32
C LYS A 652 -38.96 14.55 -2.58
N THR A 653 -39.97 15.44 -2.63
CA THR A 653 -40.86 15.56 -3.82
C THR A 653 -40.30 16.51 -4.88
N LYS A 654 -39.31 17.32 -4.57
CA LYS A 654 -38.70 18.30 -5.49
C LYS A 654 -37.29 17.96 -5.97
N GLU A 655 -36.67 16.87 -5.48
CA GLU A 655 -35.44 16.30 -6.03
C GLU A 655 -35.67 15.47 -7.33
N TRP A 656 -36.84 15.60 -7.91
CA TRP A 656 -37.20 14.95 -9.20
C TRP A 656 -37.27 16.02 -10.29
#